data_8b635aa83e971125c91c04fb37ba0a26
#
_entry.id   8b635aa83e971125c91c04fb37ba0a26
#
_cell.length_a   1.000
_cell.length_b   1.000
_cell.length_c   1.000
_cell.angle_alpha   90.00
_cell.angle_beta   90.00
_cell.angle_gamma   90.00
#
_symmetry.space_group_name_H-M   'P 1'
#
loop_
_entity.id
_entity.type
_entity.pdbx_description
1 polymer ?
#
loop_
_entity_poly.entity_id
_entity_poly.type
_entity_poly.pdbx_seq_one_letter_code
_entity_poly.pdbx_strand_id
1 'polypeptide(L)'
;MKICFIDVLGLTYDGSTLSKRGLGGSESAIILLTKQLVKLGFSVTVFNDCFSDESRPGVYEGVVYKPLKEIENDYQWDCVISSRSVAPFCQKGQVPLRHDYQNVNFELMQVNSNYKVYWMHDTFSDGDLLVEQLVTEGKINEIFTLTDWHTSYVTNCDHGRRRNFDVLKNHIFQTRNGIGAMNPGWVDCKLKDPDLFVFNSSVTKGMVPLVKDVWPRVKDKIPNAKLKVIGGYYRFRSDHGPDQQELDWRQMVNDHPDVDFLGVISQQEISAILRQASFMIYPCGFPETFGISTLEALAHNVPIITCRFGGLEETALDIASYKINYPVEPNWSVPWLQKPEQIEKFVETVCYAHSTKYLHQQKMYACNQVKQICGWDSVALQWKQHLYNKTGRFLPLSEYKKVQQINHDCRKIFGRRFYNLEELQPPQNSQQRIVVITPTYNSEKYIEKCIESVYQQDYENYEHIIINDCSTDQTAQVIEKNKHDKLRIITNNKNRGAVYNQVYTIKEYCNSQDIIMLVDGDDWLVNDPQLFHKFNNMYHNGAEFTYGSMWSLVDNIPLIAQPYPPDIKQKKQYRQYKFNWNMPYTHLRTFRAKYLHRVDDENFMRDGQWMRAGGDNAVFYNTIEQVDPDSVVCCPDVV
;
A
#
# COMPACT_ATOMS: atom_id res chain seq x y z
N MET A 1 11.86 9.00 16.22
CA MET A 1 10.59 9.68 16.07
C MET A 1 9.66 9.22 17.17
N LYS A 2 9.02 10.17 17.88
CA LYS A 2 8.10 9.92 18.99
C LYS A 2 6.66 10.01 18.48
N ILE A 3 5.93 8.93 18.58
CA ILE A 3 4.54 8.84 18.09
C ILE A 3 3.59 8.62 19.25
N CYS A 4 2.52 9.40 19.29
CA CYS A 4 1.41 9.26 20.21
C CYS A 4 0.19 8.68 19.47
N PHE A 5 -0.35 7.57 19.94
CA PHE A 5 -1.66 7.07 19.56
C PHE A 5 -2.67 7.42 20.66
N ILE A 6 -3.85 7.89 20.27
CA ILE A 6 -4.95 8.20 21.18
C ILE A 6 -6.18 7.43 20.75
N ASP A 7 -6.72 6.60 21.63
CA ASP A 7 -7.95 5.85 21.41
C ASP A 7 -8.95 6.12 22.53
N VAL A 8 -9.91 7.00 22.26
CA VAL A 8 -10.92 7.42 23.25
C VAL A 8 -12.18 6.57 23.21
N LEU A 9 -12.37 5.77 22.16
CA LEU A 9 -13.60 4.98 21.93
C LEU A 9 -13.37 3.48 22.03
N GLY A 10 -12.13 3.04 22.19
CA GLY A 10 -11.76 1.64 22.24
C GLY A 10 -12.29 0.95 23.50
N LEU A 11 -12.37 -0.37 23.41
CA LEU A 11 -12.51 -1.22 24.59
C LEU A 11 -11.30 -1.05 25.50
N THR A 12 -11.44 -1.43 26.76
CA THR A 12 -10.29 -1.45 27.69
C THR A 12 -9.26 -2.48 27.25
N TYR A 13 -8.02 -2.05 26.95
CA TYR A 13 -6.94 -2.95 26.51
C TYR A 13 -5.56 -2.44 26.83
N ASP A 14 -4.59 -3.35 26.83
CA ASP A 14 -3.14 -3.10 26.79
C ASP A 14 -2.47 -3.99 25.73
N GLY A 15 -1.15 -3.91 25.62
CA GLY A 15 -0.41 -4.68 24.61
C GLY A 15 -0.43 -6.21 24.79
N SER A 16 -0.89 -6.72 25.94
CA SER A 16 -1.02 -8.16 26.21
C SER A 16 -2.43 -8.70 25.96
N THR A 17 -3.41 -7.84 25.75
CA THR A 17 -4.84 -8.23 25.76
C THR A 17 -5.18 -9.23 24.66
N LEU A 18 -4.59 -9.09 23.45
CA LEU A 18 -4.86 -10.02 22.34
C LEU A 18 -4.46 -11.48 22.65
N SER A 19 -3.53 -11.71 23.57
CA SER A 19 -3.16 -13.06 23.99
C SER A 19 -4.13 -13.67 25.02
N LYS A 20 -4.99 -12.84 25.63
CA LYS A 20 -5.91 -13.23 26.69
C LYS A 20 -7.35 -13.36 26.20
N ARG A 21 -7.78 -12.45 25.31
CA ARG A 21 -9.14 -12.40 24.79
C ARG A 21 -9.22 -11.78 23.40
N GLY A 22 -10.35 -11.96 22.73
CA GLY A 22 -10.67 -11.24 21.50
C GLY A 22 -10.87 -9.75 21.74
N LEU A 23 -10.54 -8.94 20.74
CA LEU A 23 -10.75 -7.50 20.70
C LEU A 23 -11.42 -7.09 19.38
N GLY A 24 -11.92 -5.85 19.35
CA GLY A 24 -12.38 -5.22 18.11
C GLY A 24 -11.25 -5.04 17.10
N GLY A 25 -11.62 -4.84 15.83
CA GLY A 25 -10.65 -4.70 14.75
C GLY A 25 -9.74 -3.48 14.90
N SER A 26 -10.26 -2.35 15.38
CA SER A 26 -9.50 -1.12 15.59
C SER A 26 -8.49 -1.23 16.72
N GLU A 27 -8.88 -1.79 17.86
CA GLU A 27 -8.00 -2.01 19.01
C GLU A 27 -6.89 -3.02 18.64
N SER A 28 -7.26 -4.10 17.94
CA SER A 28 -6.30 -5.07 17.42
C SER A 28 -5.30 -4.43 16.46
N ALA A 29 -5.78 -3.53 15.58
CA ALA A 29 -4.93 -2.82 14.64
C ALA A 29 -3.90 -1.91 15.36
N ILE A 30 -4.33 -1.18 16.40
CA ILE A 30 -3.42 -0.34 17.20
C ILE A 30 -2.34 -1.21 17.86
N ILE A 31 -2.72 -2.28 18.56
CA ILE A 31 -1.77 -3.16 19.25
C ILE A 31 -0.74 -3.73 18.25
N LEU A 32 -1.21 -4.25 17.13
CA LEU A 32 -0.36 -4.96 16.17
C LEU A 32 0.54 -4.01 15.38
N LEU A 33 0.02 -2.85 14.97
CA LEU A 33 0.80 -1.83 14.28
C LEU A 33 1.88 -1.23 15.18
N THR A 34 1.51 -0.82 16.39
CA THR A 34 2.43 -0.13 17.32
C THR A 34 3.62 -0.99 17.70
N LYS A 35 3.42 -2.30 17.89
CA LYS A 35 4.50 -3.28 18.10
C LYS A 35 5.51 -3.30 16.95
N GLN A 36 5.02 -3.23 15.72
CA GLN A 36 5.91 -3.23 14.55
C GLN A 36 6.61 -1.87 14.37
N LEU A 37 5.93 -0.76 14.67
CA LEU A 37 6.55 0.56 14.64
C LEU A 37 7.72 0.65 15.65
N VAL A 38 7.58 0.09 16.85
CA VAL A 38 8.69 0.01 17.82
C VAL A 38 9.88 -0.78 17.26
N LYS A 39 9.63 -1.94 16.63
CA LYS A 39 10.70 -2.72 15.95
C LYS A 39 11.39 -1.95 14.83
N LEU A 40 10.70 -1.00 14.21
CA LEU A 40 11.25 -0.11 13.19
C LEU A 40 11.95 1.14 13.78
N GLY A 41 12.12 1.21 15.11
CA GLY A 41 12.88 2.26 15.78
C GLY A 41 12.07 3.50 16.20
N PHE A 42 10.73 3.41 16.24
CA PHE A 42 9.90 4.47 16.80
C PHE A 42 9.77 4.35 18.32
N SER A 43 9.65 5.48 19.00
CA SER A 43 9.17 5.54 20.38
C SER A 43 7.67 5.74 20.36
N VAL A 44 6.91 4.76 20.81
CA VAL A 44 5.45 4.76 20.69
C VAL A 44 4.77 4.73 22.04
N THR A 45 3.85 5.66 22.26
CA THR A 45 2.95 5.69 23.42
C THR A 45 1.50 5.62 22.95
N VAL A 46 0.71 4.76 23.56
CA VAL A 46 -0.73 4.63 23.35
C VAL A 46 -1.45 5.14 24.59
N PHE A 47 -2.29 6.16 24.41
CA PHE A 47 -3.20 6.64 25.43
C PHE A 47 -4.60 6.10 25.14
N ASN A 48 -5.12 5.27 26.04
CA ASN A 48 -6.42 4.64 25.92
C ASN A 48 -7.01 4.35 27.31
N ASP A 49 -8.17 3.72 27.35
CA ASP A 49 -8.66 3.08 28.57
C ASP A 49 -7.92 1.75 28.75
N CYS A 50 -6.84 1.77 29.53
CA CYS A 50 -5.98 0.60 29.78
C CYS A 50 -6.01 0.14 31.25
N PHE A 51 -7.09 0.46 31.98
CA PHE A 51 -7.21 0.10 33.39
C PHE A 51 -8.47 -0.73 33.66
N SER A 52 -8.29 -2.04 33.71
CA SER A 52 -9.33 -3.02 34.07
C SER A 52 -8.73 -4.20 34.84
N ASP A 53 -9.52 -5.20 35.16
CA ASP A 53 -9.01 -6.43 35.78
C ASP A 53 -8.02 -7.19 34.88
N GLU A 54 -8.14 -7.04 33.56
CA GLU A 54 -7.35 -7.78 32.56
C GLU A 54 -6.26 -6.94 31.87
N SER A 55 -6.32 -5.61 31.99
CA SER A 55 -5.37 -4.68 31.35
C SER A 55 -4.80 -3.67 32.35
N ARG A 56 -3.54 -3.30 32.17
CA ARG A 56 -2.82 -2.37 33.05
C ARG A 56 -1.94 -1.41 32.23
N PRO A 57 -1.79 -0.16 32.71
CA PRO A 57 -0.73 0.71 32.20
C PRO A 57 0.64 0.04 32.34
N GLY A 58 1.50 0.24 31.35
CA GLY A 58 2.84 -0.38 31.36
C GLY A 58 3.51 -0.39 30.00
N VAL A 59 4.59 -1.14 29.91
CA VAL A 59 5.34 -1.33 28.65
C VAL A 59 5.18 -2.77 28.17
N TYR A 60 4.65 -2.91 26.97
CA TYR A 60 4.42 -4.21 26.35
C TYR A 60 5.11 -4.25 24.97
N GLU A 61 6.06 -5.14 24.81
CA GLU A 61 6.89 -5.26 23.59
C GLU A 61 7.48 -3.91 23.12
N GLY A 62 7.85 -3.05 24.08
CA GLY A 62 8.43 -1.73 23.82
C GLY A 62 7.41 -0.60 23.57
N VAL A 63 6.12 -0.89 23.50
CA VAL A 63 5.04 0.10 23.42
C VAL A 63 4.61 0.51 24.81
N VAL A 64 4.54 1.82 25.09
CA VAL A 64 4.08 2.36 26.37
C VAL A 64 2.56 2.56 26.32
N TYR A 65 1.81 1.96 27.26
CA TYR A 65 0.37 2.17 27.42
C TYR A 65 0.10 3.00 28.66
N LYS A 66 -0.66 4.07 28.50
CA LYS A 66 -1.01 5.02 29.58
C LYS A 66 -2.49 5.34 29.55
N PRO A 67 -3.11 5.60 30.72
CA PRO A 67 -4.49 6.09 30.79
C PRO A 67 -4.64 7.45 30.12
N LEU A 68 -5.79 7.70 29.48
CA LEU A 68 -6.11 8.98 28.82
C LEU A 68 -5.91 10.21 29.72
N LYS A 69 -6.16 10.09 31.03
CA LYS A 69 -5.96 11.16 32.02
C LYS A 69 -4.49 11.58 32.22
N GLU A 70 -3.54 10.79 31.73
CA GLU A 70 -2.10 11.07 31.82
C GLU A 70 -1.53 11.72 30.56
N ILE A 71 -2.39 12.19 29.66
CA ILE A 71 -1.94 12.98 28.49
C ILE A 71 -1.40 14.32 28.99
N GLU A 72 -0.12 14.55 28.76
CA GLU A 72 0.58 15.79 29.12
C GLU A 72 0.49 16.78 27.95
N ASN A 73 -0.13 17.94 28.18
CA ASN A 73 -0.35 18.96 27.15
C ASN A 73 0.96 19.63 26.69
N ASP A 74 1.97 19.68 27.55
CA ASP A 74 3.25 20.34 27.29
C ASP A 74 4.25 19.42 26.57
N TYR A 75 3.93 18.13 26.38
CA TYR A 75 4.84 17.19 25.73
C TYR A 75 4.75 17.32 24.22
N GLN A 76 5.88 17.56 23.57
CA GLN A 76 5.97 17.68 22.11
C GLN A 76 6.14 16.30 21.46
N TRP A 77 5.17 15.91 20.65
CA TRP A 77 5.21 14.71 19.83
C TRP A 77 5.64 15.03 18.40
N ASP A 78 6.39 14.14 17.75
CA ASP A 78 6.67 14.26 16.32
C ASP A 78 5.38 14.02 15.49
N CYS A 79 4.55 13.06 15.95
CA CYS A 79 3.28 12.74 15.31
C CYS A 79 2.25 12.32 16.37
N VAL A 80 1.01 12.77 16.19
CA VAL A 80 -0.15 12.33 16.98
C VAL A 80 -1.18 11.69 16.05
N ILE A 81 -1.63 10.50 16.41
CA ILE A 81 -2.61 9.71 15.65
C ILE A 81 -3.80 9.44 16.55
N SER A 82 -4.94 10.02 16.21
CA SER A 82 -6.20 9.71 16.89
C SER A 82 -6.97 8.64 16.12
N SER A 83 -7.29 7.54 16.80
CA SER A 83 -8.06 6.44 16.25
C SER A 83 -9.54 6.66 16.50
N ARG A 84 -10.34 6.57 15.43
CA ARG A 84 -11.82 6.56 15.44
C ARG A 84 -12.50 7.83 15.98
N SER A 85 -11.77 8.79 16.49
CA SER A 85 -12.34 10.00 17.08
C SER A 85 -11.52 11.24 16.73
N VAL A 86 -12.20 12.34 16.43
CA VAL A 86 -11.60 13.66 16.23
C VAL A 86 -11.46 14.45 17.53
N ALA A 87 -12.02 13.94 18.63
CA ALA A 87 -12.07 14.63 19.92
C ALA A 87 -10.72 15.20 20.40
N PRO A 88 -9.56 14.51 20.26
CA PRO A 88 -8.27 15.05 20.66
C PRO A 88 -7.84 16.31 19.90
N PHE A 89 -8.49 16.64 18.79
CA PHE A 89 -8.20 17.81 17.96
C PHE A 89 -9.25 18.92 18.08
N CYS A 90 -10.32 18.69 18.84
CA CYS A 90 -11.41 19.64 19.05
C CYS A 90 -11.15 20.56 20.23
N GLN A 91 -11.76 21.76 20.20
CA GLN A 91 -11.86 22.62 21.37
C GLN A 91 -13.01 22.14 22.28
N LYS A 92 -12.95 22.55 23.57
CA LYS A 92 -14.03 22.30 24.53
C LYS A 92 -15.39 22.73 23.95
N GLY A 93 -16.37 21.84 23.99
CA GLY A 93 -17.73 22.10 23.51
C GLY A 93 -17.94 21.93 22.00
N GLN A 94 -16.90 21.64 21.21
CA GLN A 94 -17.04 21.37 19.77
C GLN A 94 -17.49 19.96 19.45
N VAL A 95 -17.20 18.98 20.33
CA VAL A 95 -17.57 17.58 20.09
C VAL A 95 -19.03 17.39 20.50
N PRO A 96 -19.91 16.85 19.62
CA PRO A 96 -21.22 16.42 20.04
C PRO A 96 -21.06 15.40 21.17
N LEU A 97 -21.74 15.65 22.30
CA LEU A 97 -21.75 14.73 23.42
C LEU A 97 -22.46 13.43 23.00
N ARG A 98 -21.71 12.47 22.51
CA ARG A 98 -22.16 11.07 22.45
C ARG A 98 -22.24 10.55 23.89
N HIS A 99 -23.18 9.67 24.14
CA HIS A 99 -23.26 8.95 25.43
C HIS A 99 -21.94 8.27 25.81
N ASP A 100 -21.12 7.91 24.80
CA ASP A 100 -19.84 7.22 24.95
C ASP A 100 -18.69 8.13 25.42
N TYR A 101 -18.84 9.46 25.32
CA TYR A 101 -17.82 10.44 25.72
C TYR A 101 -18.00 11.00 27.15
N GLN A 102 -19.00 10.56 27.89
CA GLN A 102 -19.35 11.15 29.20
C GLN A 102 -18.25 11.07 30.25
N ASN A 103 -17.28 10.15 30.08
CA ASN A 103 -16.18 9.94 31.01
C ASN A 103 -14.84 10.52 30.52
N VAL A 104 -14.82 11.20 29.38
CA VAL A 104 -13.58 11.74 28.80
C VAL A 104 -13.50 13.24 29.09
N ASN A 105 -12.49 13.65 29.83
CA ASN A 105 -12.23 15.07 30.09
C ASN A 105 -11.49 15.68 28.90
N PHE A 106 -12.22 16.27 27.95
CA PHE A 106 -11.69 16.90 26.74
C PHE A 106 -10.80 18.12 27.03
N GLU A 107 -10.83 18.72 28.20
CA GLU A 107 -9.95 19.81 28.59
C GLU A 107 -8.46 19.38 28.65
N LEU A 108 -8.22 18.08 28.85
CA LEU A 108 -6.90 17.52 29.00
C LEU A 108 -6.29 16.99 27.69
N MET A 109 -7.02 17.03 26.56
CA MET A 109 -6.59 16.38 25.33
C MET A 109 -5.94 17.29 24.29
N GLN A 110 -5.53 18.51 24.65
CA GLN A 110 -4.75 19.34 23.73
C GLN A 110 -3.33 18.79 23.58
N VAL A 111 -3.15 17.95 22.59
CA VAL A 111 -1.87 17.29 22.34
C VAL A 111 -1.03 18.12 21.38
N ASN A 112 0.18 18.44 21.77
CA ASN A 112 1.08 19.26 20.96
C ASN A 112 1.87 18.42 19.96
N SER A 113 1.66 18.67 18.65
CA SER A 113 2.38 18.04 17.57
C SER A 113 2.28 18.87 16.29
N ASN A 114 3.33 18.82 15.48
CA ASN A 114 3.34 19.45 14.16
C ASN A 114 2.65 18.59 13.08
N TYR A 115 2.45 17.30 13.34
CA TYR A 115 1.78 16.40 12.42
C TYR A 115 0.70 15.58 13.13
N LYS A 116 -0.56 15.85 12.80
CA LYS A 116 -1.75 15.31 13.44
C LYS A 116 -2.57 14.51 12.45
N VAL A 117 -2.86 13.27 12.77
CA VAL A 117 -3.54 12.29 11.90
C VAL A 117 -4.83 11.80 12.54
N TYR A 118 -5.89 11.79 11.76
CA TYR A 118 -7.13 11.10 12.08
C TYR A 118 -7.17 9.74 11.37
N TRP A 119 -7.00 8.65 12.10
CA TRP A 119 -7.07 7.29 11.57
C TRP A 119 -8.48 6.75 11.67
N MET A 120 -9.19 6.75 10.55
CA MET A 120 -10.56 6.26 10.45
C MET A 120 -10.57 4.74 10.29
N HIS A 121 -11.39 4.07 11.10
CA HIS A 121 -11.66 2.64 11.01
C HIS A 121 -13.11 2.35 10.59
N ASP A 122 -14.00 3.28 10.85
CA ASP A 122 -15.44 3.14 10.64
C ASP A 122 -15.95 4.13 9.58
N THR A 123 -17.21 3.98 9.19
CA THR A 123 -17.93 5.00 8.42
C THR A 123 -18.20 6.23 9.29
N PHE A 124 -18.48 7.37 8.68
CA PHE A 124 -18.74 8.61 9.41
C PHE A 124 -19.81 8.47 10.49
N SER A 125 -19.52 9.05 11.63
CA SER A 125 -20.45 9.27 12.73
C SER A 125 -20.73 10.78 12.90
N ASP A 126 -21.66 11.16 13.77
CA ASP A 126 -22.01 12.57 13.98
C ASP A 126 -20.82 13.45 14.40
N GLY A 127 -19.84 12.90 15.13
CA GLY A 127 -18.60 13.61 15.48
C GLY A 127 -17.68 13.87 14.30
N ASP A 128 -17.77 13.08 13.24
CA ASP A 128 -16.94 13.20 12.05
C ASP A 128 -17.36 14.37 11.14
N LEU A 129 -18.52 14.99 11.40
CA LEU A 129 -18.96 16.21 10.69
C LEU A 129 -18.00 17.38 10.89
N LEU A 130 -17.16 17.33 11.92
CA LEU A 130 -16.13 18.34 12.20
C LEU A 130 -14.83 18.11 11.43
N VAL A 131 -14.64 16.96 10.78
CA VAL A 131 -13.37 16.59 10.11
C VAL A 131 -12.95 17.64 9.09
N GLU A 132 -13.88 18.06 8.22
CA GLU A 132 -13.63 19.08 7.20
C GLU A 132 -13.19 20.42 7.81
N GLN A 133 -13.87 20.85 8.86
CA GLN A 133 -13.52 22.06 9.59
C GLN A 133 -12.13 21.95 10.21
N LEU A 134 -11.83 20.83 10.89
CA LEU A 134 -10.54 20.61 11.56
C LEU A 134 -9.38 20.53 10.56
N VAL A 135 -9.61 19.98 9.38
CA VAL A 135 -8.63 19.97 8.28
C VAL A 135 -8.41 21.40 7.75
N THR A 136 -9.49 22.15 7.50
CA THR A 136 -9.41 23.53 7.02
C THR A 136 -8.71 24.46 8.04
N GLU A 137 -8.93 24.23 9.33
CA GLU A 137 -8.28 24.96 10.42
C GLU A 137 -6.83 24.50 10.69
N GLY A 138 -6.32 23.49 9.96
CA GLY A 138 -4.98 22.93 10.16
C GLY A 138 -4.82 22.15 11.48
N LYS A 139 -5.91 21.78 12.14
CA LYS A 139 -5.91 20.98 13.37
C LYS A 139 -5.76 19.48 13.09
N ILE A 140 -6.09 19.04 11.88
CA ILE A 140 -5.81 17.71 11.33
C ILE A 140 -5.02 17.93 10.05
N ASN A 141 -3.85 17.31 9.92
CA ASN A 141 -3.02 17.39 8.73
C ASN A 141 -3.44 16.35 7.70
N GLU A 142 -3.83 15.15 8.16
CA GLU A 142 -4.18 14.05 7.28
C GLU A 142 -5.23 13.10 7.90
N ILE A 143 -6.01 12.48 7.02
CA ILE A 143 -6.98 11.44 7.35
C ILE A 143 -6.46 10.13 6.77
N PHE A 144 -6.32 9.10 7.60
CA PHE A 144 -5.93 7.77 7.16
C PHE A 144 -7.16 6.90 6.94
N THR A 145 -7.36 6.44 5.71
CA THR A 145 -8.43 5.53 5.30
C THR A 145 -7.88 4.14 5.00
N LEU A 146 -8.73 3.12 4.80
CA LEU A 146 -8.30 1.72 4.78
C LEU A 146 -8.42 1.05 3.41
N THR A 147 -9.30 1.53 2.54
CA THR A 147 -9.57 0.98 1.19
C THR A 147 -9.94 2.10 0.23
N ASP A 148 -9.93 1.83 -1.08
CA ASP A 148 -10.43 2.78 -2.09
C ASP A 148 -11.91 3.11 -1.85
N TRP A 149 -12.70 2.09 -1.49
CA TRP A 149 -14.09 2.31 -1.12
C TRP A 149 -14.21 3.26 0.09
N HIS A 150 -13.41 3.03 1.14
CA HIS A 150 -13.42 3.88 2.33
C HIS A 150 -12.97 5.31 2.00
N THR A 151 -11.94 5.46 1.16
CA THR A 151 -11.49 6.76 0.65
C THR A 151 -12.60 7.46 -0.13
N SER A 152 -13.24 6.75 -1.05
CA SER A 152 -14.37 7.26 -1.82
C SER A 152 -15.57 7.63 -0.93
N TYR A 153 -15.85 6.83 0.09
CA TYR A 153 -16.87 7.11 1.09
C TYR A 153 -16.59 8.43 1.82
N VAL A 154 -15.34 8.63 2.29
CA VAL A 154 -14.93 9.85 3.01
C VAL A 154 -15.01 11.08 2.11
N THR A 155 -14.65 10.94 0.82
CA THR A 155 -14.60 12.08 -0.13
C THR A 155 -15.91 12.37 -0.84
N ASN A 156 -16.80 11.40 -1.00
CA ASN A 156 -17.99 11.53 -1.87
C ASN A 156 -19.33 11.25 -1.14
N CYS A 157 -19.30 10.84 0.14
CA CYS A 157 -20.53 10.48 0.83
C CYS A 157 -21.37 11.73 1.15
N ASP A 158 -22.54 11.81 0.55
CA ASP A 158 -23.55 12.81 0.84
C ASP A 158 -24.57 12.26 1.86
N HIS A 159 -24.39 12.57 3.13
CA HIS A 159 -25.37 12.30 4.17
C HIS A 159 -26.50 13.36 4.18
N GLY A 160 -26.84 13.91 3.01
CA GLY A 160 -27.85 14.98 2.87
C GLY A 160 -27.34 16.35 3.25
N ARG A 161 -26.01 16.50 3.47
CA ARG A 161 -25.36 17.78 3.72
C ARG A 161 -24.30 18.02 2.66
N ARG A 162 -24.31 19.19 2.02
CA ARG A 162 -23.24 19.58 1.07
C ARG A 162 -21.94 19.73 1.84
N ARG A 163 -20.94 18.92 1.50
CA ARG A 163 -19.56 19.00 2.01
C ARG A 163 -18.63 19.51 0.91
N ASN A 164 -17.58 20.23 1.27
CA ASN A 164 -16.54 20.61 0.34
C ASN A 164 -15.49 19.47 0.28
N PHE A 165 -15.81 18.41 -0.44
CA PHE A 165 -14.98 17.21 -0.58
C PHE A 165 -13.60 17.49 -1.19
N ASP A 166 -13.42 18.59 -1.93
CA ASP A 166 -12.14 18.93 -2.54
C ASP A 166 -11.08 19.25 -1.48
N VAL A 167 -11.47 19.81 -0.34
CA VAL A 167 -10.55 20.03 0.79
C VAL A 167 -10.02 18.70 1.32
N LEU A 168 -10.88 17.69 1.49
CA LEU A 168 -10.46 16.41 2.06
C LEU A 168 -9.58 15.60 1.11
N LYS A 169 -9.80 15.67 -0.20
CA LYS A 169 -9.04 14.89 -1.20
C LYS A 169 -7.53 15.05 -1.08
N ASN A 170 -7.07 16.26 -0.76
CA ASN A 170 -5.65 16.56 -0.62
C ASN A 170 -5.06 16.19 0.74
N HIS A 171 -5.89 15.72 1.68
CA HIS A 171 -5.52 15.39 3.05
C HIS A 171 -5.77 13.91 3.39
N ILE A 172 -5.87 13.03 2.39
CA ILE A 172 -6.10 11.62 2.62
C ILE A 172 -4.84 10.81 2.29
N PHE A 173 -4.48 9.94 3.24
CA PHE A 173 -3.55 8.86 3.02
C PHE A 173 -4.29 7.54 3.16
N GLN A 174 -4.35 6.76 2.09
CA GLN A 174 -4.92 5.44 2.15
C GLN A 174 -3.88 4.45 2.69
N THR A 175 -4.15 3.91 3.86
CA THR A 175 -3.40 2.82 4.46
C THR A 175 -4.16 1.50 4.31
N ARG A 176 -3.85 0.53 5.12
CA ARG A 176 -4.58 -0.75 5.22
C ARG A 176 -4.34 -1.38 6.59
N ASN A 177 -5.14 -2.36 6.94
CA ASN A 177 -4.84 -3.23 8.07
C ASN A 177 -3.98 -4.42 7.62
N GLY A 178 -3.26 -4.99 8.57
CA GLY A 178 -2.50 -6.22 8.37
C GLY A 178 -3.31 -7.46 8.74
N ILE A 179 -2.73 -8.63 8.52
CA ILE A 179 -3.26 -9.91 8.99
C ILE A 179 -3.30 -9.87 10.53
N GLY A 180 -4.35 -10.42 11.12
CA GLY A 180 -4.56 -10.49 12.57
C GLY A 180 -3.36 -10.99 13.40
N ALA A 181 -3.53 -11.06 14.72
CA ALA A 181 -2.46 -11.31 15.68
C ALA A 181 -1.63 -12.58 15.43
N MET A 182 -2.20 -13.54 14.73
CA MET A 182 -1.56 -14.83 14.45
C MET A 182 -1.28 -14.97 12.95
N ASN A 183 -0.02 -14.78 12.56
CA ASN A 183 0.42 -15.29 11.26
C ASN A 183 0.50 -16.83 11.38
N PRO A 184 -0.35 -17.58 10.68
CA PRO A 184 -0.41 -19.02 10.83
C PRO A 184 0.82 -19.77 10.30
N GLY A 185 1.75 -19.08 9.62
CA GLY A 185 2.84 -19.73 8.92
C GLY A 185 2.34 -20.69 7.83
N TRP A 186 2.92 -21.87 7.73
CA TRP A 186 2.45 -22.91 6.81
C TRP A 186 1.12 -23.51 7.29
N VAL A 187 0.14 -23.57 6.39
CA VAL A 187 -1.16 -24.23 6.61
C VAL A 187 -1.30 -25.37 5.60
N ASP A 188 -1.37 -26.61 6.11
CA ASP A 188 -1.58 -27.78 5.26
C ASP A 188 -3.06 -27.87 4.85
N CYS A 189 -3.30 -27.67 3.58
CA CYS A 189 -4.66 -27.74 3.02
C CYS A 189 -5.26 -29.15 3.06
N LYS A 190 -4.44 -30.21 3.25
CA LYS A 190 -4.92 -31.57 3.38
C LYS A 190 -5.59 -31.86 4.73
N LEU A 191 -5.30 -31.05 5.74
CA LEU A 191 -5.87 -31.17 7.08
C LEU A 191 -7.20 -30.43 7.24
N LYS A 192 -7.70 -29.81 6.19
CA LYS A 192 -8.97 -29.10 6.23
C LYS A 192 -10.17 -30.04 6.11
N ASP A 193 -11.17 -29.78 6.94
CA ASP A 193 -12.47 -30.46 6.83
C ASP A 193 -13.25 -29.79 5.65
N PRO A 194 -13.52 -30.52 4.57
CA PRO A 194 -14.18 -29.97 3.39
C PRO A 194 -15.61 -29.50 3.67
N ASP A 195 -16.22 -29.96 4.75
CA ASP A 195 -17.59 -29.64 5.14
C ASP A 195 -17.68 -28.61 6.26
N LEU A 196 -16.52 -28.05 6.71
CA LEU A 196 -16.47 -27.05 7.78
C LEU A 196 -16.48 -25.63 7.23
N PHE A 197 -17.55 -24.93 7.56
CA PHE A 197 -17.77 -23.50 7.31
C PHE A 197 -17.57 -22.71 8.60
N VAL A 198 -17.07 -21.48 8.49
CA VAL A 198 -16.86 -20.57 9.63
C VAL A 198 -17.46 -19.22 9.33
N PHE A 199 -18.17 -18.64 10.29
CA PHE A 199 -18.49 -17.24 10.38
C PHE A 199 -17.62 -16.62 11.47
N ASN A 200 -16.85 -15.57 11.17
CA ASN A 200 -15.95 -14.92 12.13
C ASN A 200 -16.15 -13.39 12.08
N SER A 201 -17.14 -12.89 12.78
CA SER A 201 -17.40 -11.44 12.86
C SER A 201 -18.46 -11.11 13.95
N SER A 202 -18.76 -9.81 14.09
CA SER A 202 -19.90 -9.37 14.93
C SER A 202 -21.22 -9.94 14.41
N VAL A 203 -22.11 -10.32 15.33
CA VAL A 203 -23.44 -10.85 15.00
C VAL A 203 -24.27 -9.92 14.12
N THR A 204 -24.09 -8.61 14.24
CA THR A 204 -24.78 -7.60 13.43
C THR A 204 -24.36 -7.58 11.96
N LYS A 205 -23.26 -8.27 11.62
CA LYS A 205 -22.70 -8.30 10.28
C LYS A 205 -23.13 -9.52 9.46
N GLY A 206 -24.38 -9.95 9.64
CA GLY A 206 -25.02 -10.98 8.81
C GLY A 206 -25.19 -12.36 9.45
N MET A 207 -24.86 -12.54 10.74
CA MET A 207 -25.03 -13.82 11.43
C MET A 207 -26.49 -14.28 11.47
N VAL A 208 -27.41 -13.38 11.84
CA VAL A 208 -28.83 -13.74 12.00
C VAL A 208 -29.43 -14.29 10.69
N PRO A 209 -29.38 -13.59 9.55
CA PRO A 209 -29.87 -14.14 8.29
C PRO A 209 -29.07 -15.38 7.83
N LEU A 210 -27.77 -15.47 8.17
CA LEU A 210 -27.01 -16.67 7.89
C LEU A 210 -27.61 -17.91 8.57
N VAL A 211 -27.81 -17.83 9.88
CA VAL A 211 -28.26 -19.00 10.67
C VAL A 211 -29.73 -19.30 10.41
N LYS A 212 -30.58 -18.27 10.31
CA LYS A 212 -32.03 -18.43 10.19
C LYS A 212 -32.50 -18.79 8.79
N ASP A 213 -31.92 -18.14 7.78
CA ASP A 213 -32.49 -18.17 6.41
C ASP A 213 -31.59 -18.93 5.41
N VAL A 214 -30.28 -18.85 5.56
CA VAL A 214 -29.32 -19.46 4.63
C VAL A 214 -28.95 -20.87 5.05
N TRP A 215 -28.53 -21.04 6.30
CA TRP A 215 -27.94 -22.29 6.77
C TRP A 215 -28.86 -23.52 6.65
N PRO A 216 -30.16 -23.45 7.01
CA PRO A 216 -31.05 -24.59 6.81
C PRO A 216 -31.10 -25.07 5.35
N ARG A 217 -31.15 -24.13 4.39
CA ARG A 217 -31.16 -24.44 2.94
C ARG A 217 -29.83 -25.01 2.45
N VAL A 218 -28.71 -24.56 3.05
CA VAL A 218 -27.39 -25.17 2.79
C VAL A 218 -27.34 -26.59 3.31
N LYS A 219 -27.86 -26.85 4.51
CA LYS A 219 -27.93 -28.18 5.11
C LYS A 219 -28.76 -29.17 4.29
N ASP A 220 -29.89 -28.73 3.75
CA ASP A 220 -30.71 -29.53 2.86
C ASP A 220 -29.95 -29.99 1.61
N LYS A 221 -29.05 -29.15 1.06
CA LYS A 221 -28.26 -29.44 -0.13
C LYS A 221 -26.91 -30.11 0.19
N ILE A 222 -26.35 -29.86 1.37
CA ILE A 222 -25.07 -30.40 1.86
C ILE A 222 -25.25 -30.96 3.26
N PRO A 223 -25.76 -32.19 3.41
CA PRO A 223 -26.13 -32.78 4.71
C PRO A 223 -25.00 -32.87 5.73
N ASN A 224 -23.75 -32.98 5.28
CA ASN A 224 -22.57 -33.06 6.15
C ASN A 224 -21.99 -31.70 6.55
N ALA A 225 -22.50 -30.58 6.00
CA ALA A 225 -21.98 -29.26 6.32
C ALA A 225 -22.10 -28.96 7.81
N LYS A 226 -21.06 -28.31 8.35
CA LYS A 226 -20.94 -27.86 9.76
C LYS A 226 -20.63 -26.39 9.76
N LEU A 227 -21.27 -25.63 10.64
CA LEU A 227 -21.02 -24.19 10.79
C LEU A 227 -20.51 -23.89 12.19
N LYS A 228 -19.34 -23.25 12.26
CA LYS A 228 -18.86 -22.62 13.51
C LYS A 228 -19.06 -21.12 13.42
N VAL A 229 -19.73 -20.56 14.43
CA VAL A 229 -19.98 -19.14 14.55
C VAL A 229 -19.09 -18.58 15.64
N ILE A 230 -18.17 -17.70 15.24
CA ILE A 230 -17.24 -17.00 16.13
C ILE A 230 -17.63 -15.52 16.13
N GLY A 231 -17.70 -14.92 17.31
CA GLY A 231 -18.02 -13.53 17.51
C GLY A 231 -19.16 -13.34 18.50
N GLY A 232 -19.43 -12.10 18.82
CA GLY A 232 -20.44 -11.72 19.78
C GLY A 232 -20.99 -10.33 19.50
N TYR A 233 -21.92 -9.88 20.32
CA TYR A 233 -22.37 -8.52 20.31
C TYR A 233 -21.41 -7.68 21.15
N TYR A 234 -20.60 -6.87 20.49
CA TYR A 234 -19.80 -5.88 21.18
C TYR A 234 -20.69 -4.73 21.65
N ARG A 235 -21.26 -4.84 22.85
CA ARG A 235 -21.54 -3.62 23.58
C ARG A 235 -20.22 -3.06 24.10
N PHE A 236 -20.02 -1.80 23.90
CA PHE A 236 -18.86 -1.02 24.34
C PHE A 236 -18.66 -0.98 25.88
N ARG A 237 -19.33 -1.84 26.64
CA ARG A 237 -19.21 -1.96 28.09
C ARG A 237 -19.29 -3.42 28.50
N SER A 238 -18.15 -3.95 28.88
CA SER A 238 -17.93 -5.32 29.36
C SER A 238 -18.54 -5.63 30.72
N ASP A 239 -19.11 -4.64 31.42
CA ASP A 239 -19.49 -4.74 32.84
C ASP A 239 -20.92 -5.27 33.05
N HIS A 240 -21.66 -5.45 31.95
CA HIS A 240 -22.98 -6.05 32.00
C HIS A 240 -22.95 -7.36 31.23
N GLY A 241 -23.41 -8.43 31.87
CA GLY A 241 -23.59 -9.72 31.22
C GLY A 241 -24.39 -9.61 29.90
N PRO A 242 -24.58 -10.72 29.17
CA PRO A 242 -25.30 -10.72 27.90
C PRO A 242 -26.70 -10.10 28.13
N ASP A 243 -27.06 -9.17 27.25
CA ASP A 243 -28.41 -8.63 27.28
C ASP A 243 -29.43 -9.63 26.71
N GLN A 244 -30.73 -9.32 26.83
CA GLN A 244 -31.79 -10.20 26.35
C GLN A 244 -31.61 -10.50 24.84
N GLN A 245 -31.19 -9.53 24.05
CA GLN A 245 -30.99 -9.71 22.61
C GLN A 245 -29.85 -10.70 22.31
N GLU A 246 -28.76 -10.67 23.06
CA GLU A 246 -27.68 -11.64 22.91
C GLU A 246 -28.13 -13.03 23.36
N LEU A 247 -28.91 -13.13 24.44
CA LEU A 247 -29.51 -14.38 24.89
C LEU A 247 -30.45 -14.97 23.83
N ASP A 248 -31.27 -14.13 23.20
CA ASP A 248 -32.18 -14.55 22.13
C ASP A 248 -31.38 -15.07 20.89
N TRP A 249 -30.28 -14.42 20.55
CA TRP A 249 -29.43 -14.92 19.47
C TRP A 249 -28.71 -16.22 19.81
N ARG A 250 -28.22 -16.36 21.04
CA ARG A 250 -27.64 -17.65 21.51
C ARG A 250 -28.66 -18.77 21.46
N GLN A 251 -29.88 -18.49 21.91
CA GLN A 251 -30.98 -19.45 21.84
C GLN A 251 -31.29 -19.81 20.39
N MET A 252 -31.44 -18.81 19.51
CA MET A 252 -31.71 -19.05 18.09
C MET A 252 -30.61 -19.94 17.44
N VAL A 253 -29.34 -19.74 17.77
CA VAL A 253 -28.25 -20.57 17.24
C VAL A 253 -28.29 -21.97 17.85
N ASN A 254 -28.57 -22.09 19.15
CA ASN A 254 -28.67 -23.39 19.83
C ASN A 254 -29.85 -24.25 19.33
N ASP A 255 -30.88 -23.63 18.75
CA ASP A 255 -32.00 -24.34 18.12
C ASP A 255 -31.58 -25.06 16.80
N HIS A 256 -30.36 -24.77 16.28
CA HIS A 256 -29.77 -25.40 15.11
C HIS A 256 -28.65 -26.38 15.53
N PRO A 257 -28.89 -27.68 15.58
CA PRO A 257 -27.91 -28.66 16.11
C PRO A 257 -26.60 -28.75 15.30
N ASP A 258 -26.59 -28.24 14.07
CA ASP A 258 -25.43 -28.28 13.17
C ASP A 258 -24.65 -26.92 13.20
N VAL A 259 -25.01 -26.02 14.09
CA VAL A 259 -24.33 -24.73 14.28
C VAL A 259 -23.70 -24.68 15.66
N ASP A 260 -22.37 -24.55 15.68
CA ASP A 260 -21.57 -24.46 16.90
C ASP A 260 -21.27 -22.97 17.19
N PHE A 261 -21.94 -22.40 18.19
CA PHE A 261 -21.73 -21.00 18.60
C PHE A 261 -20.67 -20.91 19.69
N LEU A 262 -19.50 -20.39 19.31
CA LEU A 262 -18.33 -20.29 20.18
C LEU A 262 -18.24 -18.95 20.96
N GLY A 263 -19.02 -17.96 20.54
CA GLY A 263 -18.90 -16.62 21.13
C GLY A 263 -17.57 -15.93 20.82
N VAL A 264 -17.15 -15.05 21.72
CA VAL A 264 -15.86 -14.32 21.60
C VAL A 264 -14.76 -15.21 22.19
N ILE A 265 -13.84 -15.65 21.35
CA ILE A 265 -12.72 -16.52 21.70
C ILE A 265 -11.38 -15.83 21.41
N SER A 266 -10.29 -16.38 21.91
CA SER A 266 -8.94 -15.84 21.69
C SER A 266 -8.50 -15.97 20.24
N GLN A 267 -7.57 -15.12 19.82
CA GLN A 267 -6.98 -15.20 18.48
C GLN A 267 -6.31 -16.56 18.21
N GLN A 268 -5.78 -17.19 19.24
CA GLN A 268 -5.16 -18.53 19.13
C GLN A 268 -6.21 -19.59 18.80
N GLU A 269 -7.38 -19.56 19.44
CA GLU A 269 -8.50 -20.46 19.16
C GLU A 269 -9.09 -20.20 17.76
N ILE A 270 -9.24 -18.93 17.36
CA ILE A 270 -9.66 -18.55 15.99
C ILE A 270 -8.69 -19.18 14.97
N SER A 271 -7.39 -19.02 15.17
CA SER A 271 -6.38 -19.61 14.28
C SER A 271 -6.49 -21.13 14.20
N ALA A 272 -6.70 -21.81 15.33
CA ALA A 272 -6.87 -23.28 15.36
C ALA A 272 -8.08 -23.74 14.55
N ILE A 273 -9.20 -23.01 14.63
CA ILE A 273 -10.41 -23.32 13.87
C ILE A 273 -10.21 -23.04 12.38
N LEU A 274 -9.65 -21.89 12.02
CA LEU A 274 -9.41 -21.53 10.63
C LEU A 274 -8.42 -22.48 9.92
N ARG A 275 -7.49 -23.11 10.66
CA ARG A 275 -6.62 -24.17 10.11
C ARG A 275 -7.40 -25.39 9.62
N GLN A 276 -8.54 -25.67 10.23
CA GLN A 276 -9.39 -26.81 9.88
C GLN A 276 -10.51 -26.44 8.90
N ALA A 277 -10.96 -25.20 8.89
CA ALA A 277 -12.07 -24.75 8.05
C ALA A 277 -11.69 -24.70 6.56
N SER A 278 -12.63 -25.07 5.71
CA SER A 278 -12.52 -24.94 4.24
C SER A 278 -13.13 -23.66 3.70
N PHE A 279 -14.12 -23.08 4.37
CA PHE A 279 -14.83 -21.90 3.90
C PHE A 279 -15.09 -20.91 5.04
N MET A 280 -14.90 -19.61 4.74
CA MET A 280 -15.52 -18.55 5.53
C MET A 280 -16.78 -18.08 4.83
N ILE A 281 -17.90 -18.11 5.52
CA ILE A 281 -19.19 -17.64 5.01
C ILE A 281 -19.53 -16.31 5.67
N TYR A 282 -19.56 -15.24 4.87
CA TYR A 282 -19.65 -13.88 5.38
C TYR A 282 -20.69 -13.04 4.62
N PRO A 283 -21.99 -13.25 4.91
CA PRO A 283 -23.07 -12.51 4.26
C PRO A 283 -23.21 -11.11 4.86
N CYS A 284 -22.18 -10.31 4.77
CA CYS A 284 -22.13 -8.99 5.38
C CYS A 284 -22.91 -7.96 4.56
N GLY A 285 -24.00 -7.45 5.14
CA GLY A 285 -24.77 -6.32 4.60
C GLY A 285 -24.37 -4.98 5.23
N PHE A 286 -23.35 -4.96 6.08
CA PHE A 286 -22.79 -3.75 6.67
C PHE A 286 -21.71 -3.18 5.76
N PRO A 287 -21.61 -1.86 5.58
CA PRO A 287 -20.56 -1.24 4.78
C PRO A 287 -19.20 -1.33 5.49
N GLU A 288 -18.58 -2.50 5.39
CA GLU A 288 -17.24 -2.73 5.92
C GLU A 288 -16.23 -1.75 5.31
N THR A 289 -15.46 -1.12 6.17
CA THR A 289 -14.37 -0.25 5.72
C THR A 289 -13.14 -1.04 5.30
N PHE A 290 -12.94 -2.24 5.90
CA PHE A 290 -11.83 -3.13 5.58
C PHE A 290 -12.17 -4.62 5.72
N GLY A 291 -12.70 -5.07 6.87
CA GLY A 291 -13.01 -6.48 7.14
C GLY A 291 -11.76 -7.31 7.49
N ILE A 292 -11.11 -7.05 8.63
CA ILE A 292 -9.89 -7.75 9.07
C ILE A 292 -10.08 -9.29 9.10
N SER A 293 -11.26 -9.76 9.53
CA SER A 293 -11.57 -11.19 9.58
C SER A 293 -11.46 -11.91 8.23
N THR A 294 -11.67 -11.19 7.11
CA THR A 294 -11.46 -11.75 5.77
C THR A 294 -9.99 -12.03 5.50
N LEU A 295 -9.09 -11.11 5.87
CA LEU A 295 -7.65 -11.35 5.74
C LEU A 295 -7.17 -12.47 6.66
N GLU A 296 -7.73 -12.58 7.86
CA GLU A 296 -7.43 -13.71 8.78
C GLU A 296 -7.80 -15.04 8.16
N ALA A 297 -8.97 -15.16 7.55
CA ALA A 297 -9.39 -16.37 6.85
C ALA A 297 -8.47 -16.67 5.66
N LEU A 298 -8.19 -15.68 4.80
CA LEU A 298 -7.28 -15.86 3.67
C LEU A 298 -5.87 -16.27 4.12
N ALA A 299 -5.36 -15.70 5.21
CA ALA A 299 -4.07 -16.08 5.77
C ALA A 299 -4.02 -17.56 6.21
N HIS A 300 -5.15 -18.13 6.56
CA HIS A 300 -5.29 -19.55 6.92
C HIS A 300 -5.67 -20.45 5.73
N ASN A 301 -5.55 -19.97 4.50
CA ASN A 301 -5.97 -20.66 3.28
C ASN A 301 -7.47 -21.03 3.32
N VAL A 302 -8.30 -20.11 3.80
CA VAL A 302 -9.76 -20.26 3.84
C VAL A 302 -10.39 -19.27 2.85
N PRO A 303 -10.83 -19.73 1.67
CA PRO A 303 -11.58 -18.92 0.73
C PRO A 303 -12.88 -18.37 1.33
N ILE A 304 -13.25 -17.18 0.90
CA ILE A 304 -14.39 -16.45 1.47
C ILE A 304 -15.58 -16.49 0.51
N ILE A 305 -16.77 -16.71 1.05
CA ILE A 305 -18.03 -16.57 0.34
C ILE A 305 -18.72 -15.31 0.90
N THR A 306 -18.83 -14.27 0.08
CA THR A 306 -19.33 -12.96 0.53
C THR A 306 -19.97 -12.18 -0.63
N CYS A 307 -20.37 -10.94 -0.38
CA CYS A 307 -20.88 -10.02 -1.40
C CYS A 307 -19.82 -8.98 -1.80
N ARG A 308 -20.01 -8.36 -2.95
CA ARG A 308 -19.25 -7.20 -3.40
C ARG A 308 -19.85 -5.94 -2.77
N PHE A 309 -19.48 -5.65 -1.53
CA PHE A 309 -19.99 -4.49 -0.83
C PHE A 309 -18.95 -3.86 0.11
N GLY A 310 -18.82 -2.54 0.04
CA GLY A 310 -17.87 -1.81 0.86
C GLY A 310 -16.43 -2.22 0.58
N GLY A 311 -15.58 -2.15 1.59
CA GLY A 311 -14.19 -2.59 1.52
C GLY A 311 -14.00 -4.09 1.25
N LEU A 312 -15.07 -4.92 1.40
CA LEU A 312 -15.00 -6.36 1.06
C LEU A 312 -14.79 -6.59 -0.45
N GLU A 313 -15.12 -5.61 -1.28
CA GLU A 313 -14.79 -5.71 -2.71
C GLU A 313 -13.28 -5.81 -2.95
N GLU A 314 -12.50 -5.18 -2.08
CA GLU A 314 -11.04 -5.14 -2.18
C GLU A 314 -10.39 -6.22 -1.33
N THR A 315 -10.82 -6.39 -0.08
CA THR A 315 -10.15 -7.27 0.90
C THR A 315 -10.49 -8.75 0.73
N ALA A 316 -11.70 -9.10 0.26
CA ALA A 316 -12.02 -10.44 -0.17
C ALA A 316 -11.56 -10.63 -1.63
N LEU A 317 -10.31 -11.01 -1.83
CA LEU A 317 -9.67 -11.10 -3.15
C LEU A 317 -10.41 -12.04 -4.11
N ASP A 318 -10.69 -11.58 -5.35
CA ASP A 318 -11.41 -12.37 -6.36
C ASP A 318 -10.76 -13.72 -6.65
N ILE A 319 -9.41 -13.77 -6.67
CA ILE A 319 -8.66 -15.02 -6.89
C ILE A 319 -8.84 -16.04 -5.76
N ALA A 320 -9.19 -15.58 -4.56
CA ALA A 320 -9.29 -16.37 -3.34
C ALA A 320 -10.69 -16.37 -2.71
N SER A 321 -11.71 -15.83 -3.38
CA SER A 321 -13.06 -15.66 -2.83
C SER A 321 -14.14 -15.94 -3.87
N TYR A 322 -15.33 -16.25 -3.37
CA TYR A 322 -16.57 -16.37 -4.15
C TYR A 322 -17.43 -15.14 -3.81
N LYS A 323 -17.49 -14.20 -4.72
CA LYS A 323 -18.19 -12.93 -4.50
C LYS A 323 -19.47 -12.84 -5.31
N ILE A 324 -20.53 -12.41 -4.67
CA ILE A 324 -21.85 -12.23 -5.26
C ILE A 324 -22.02 -10.77 -5.65
N ASN A 325 -22.32 -10.52 -6.92
CA ASN A 325 -22.74 -9.20 -7.37
C ASN A 325 -24.20 -9.00 -6.98
N TYR A 326 -24.44 -8.01 -6.14
CA TYR A 326 -25.77 -7.62 -5.75
C TYR A 326 -25.96 -6.13 -6.03
N PRO A 327 -27.07 -5.71 -6.64
CA PRO A 327 -27.43 -4.30 -6.65
C PRO A 327 -27.76 -3.92 -5.21
N VAL A 328 -26.80 -3.32 -4.53
CA VAL A 328 -27.01 -2.73 -3.21
C VAL A 328 -27.73 -1.42 -3.44
N GLU A 329 -28.98 -1.36 -3.01
CA GLU A 329 -29.64 -0.07 -2.90
C GLU A 329 -28.88 0.76 -1.86
N PRO A 330 -28.66 2.06 -2.09
CA PRO A 330 -27.86 2.90 -1.19
C PRO A 330 -28.51 3.14 0.17
N ASN A 331 -29.43 2.32 0.58
CA ASN A 331 -30.12 2.44 1.87
C ASN A 331 -29.39 1.58 2.93
N TRP A 332 -28.47 2.22 3.61
CA TRP A 332 -27.54 1.71 4.64
C TRP A 332 -28.22 1.01 5.83
N SER A 333 -29.54 1.09 5.95
CA SER A 333 -30.29 0.56 7.09
C SER A 333 -30.87 -0.84 6.88
N VAL A 334 -30.76 -1.40 5.67
CA VAL A 334 -31.41 -2.67 5.34
C VAL A 334 -30.34 -3.77 5.21
N PRO A 335 -30.34 -4.79 6.10
CA PRO A 335 -29.51 -5.97 5.91
C PRO A 335 -29.78 -6.58 4.53
N TRP A 336 -28.75 -6.73 3.70
CA TRP A 336 -28.91 -7.41 2.45
C TRP A 336 -29.24 -8.89 2.69
N LEU A 337 -29.68 -9.75 2.32
CA LEU A 337 -30.27 -11.07 2.64
C LEU A 337 -31.66 -10.94 3.29
N GLN A 338 -32.42 -9.94 2.87
CA GLN A 338 -33.84 -9.87 3.26
C GLN A 338 -34.77 -10.39 2.16
N LYS A 339 -34.31 -10.35 0.91
CA LYS A 339 -35.13 -10.78 -0.22
C LYS A 339 -34.90 -12.26 -0.51
N PRO A 340 -35.94 -13.06 -0.76
CA PRO A 340 -35.81 -14.50 -1.04
C PRO A 340 -34.81 -14.82 -2.16
N GLU A 341 -34.80 -14.02 -3.22
CA GLU A 341 -33.86 -14.17 -4.34
C GLU A 341 -32.39 -13.94 -3.92
N GLN A 342 -32.16 -13.08 -2.93
CA GLN A 342 -30.81 -12.84 -2.39
C GLN A 342 -30.33 -14.05 -1.59
N ILE A 343 -31.19 -14.57 -0.73
CA ILE A 343 -30.92 -15.74 0.08
C ILE A 343 -30.62 -16.93 -0.84
N GLU A 344 -31.45 -17.19 -1.85
CA GLU A 344 -31.25 -18.30 -2.77
C GLU A 344 -29.94 -18.17 -3.55
N LYS A 345 -29.62 -16.96 -4.04
CA LYS A 345 -28.34 -16.71 -4.73
C LYS A 345 -27.13 -16.95 -3.84
N PHE A 346 -27.24 -16.61 -2.56
CA PHE A 346 -26.19 -16.88 -1.60
C PHE A 346 -26.02 -18.39 -1.37
N VAL A 347 -27.13 -19.11 -1.15
CA VAL A 347 -27.16 -20.58 -1.00
C VAL A 347 -26.56 -21.26 -2.23
N GLU A 348 -26.97 -20.87 -3.45
CA GLU A 348 -26.39 -21.39 -4.71
C GLU A 348 -24.86 -21.20 -4.75
N THR A 349 -24.38 -20.03 -4.33
CA THR A 349 -22.93 -19.73 -4.34
C THR A 349 -22.18 -20.61 -3.32
N VAL A 350 -22.76 -20.85 -2.14
CA VAL A 350 -22.20 -21.78 -1.13
C VAL A 350 -22.11 -23.19 -1.69
N CYS A 351 -23.20 -23.69 -2.29
CA CYS A 351 -23.24 -25.01 -2.89
C CYS A 351 -22.27 -25.15 -4.08
N TYR A 352 -22.17 -24.13 -4.91
CA TYR A 352 -21.22 -24.08 -6.02
C TYR A 352 -19.78 -24.15 -5.50
N ALA A 353 -19.44 -23.33 -4.49
CA ALA A 353 -18.12 -23.33 -3.88
C ALA A 353 -17.74 -24.69 -3.32
N HIS A 354 -18.66 -25.36 -2.64
CA HIS A 354 -18.46 -26.69 -2.05
C HIS A 354 -18.33 -27.81 -3.12
N SER A 355 -19.13 -27.75 -4.19
CA SER A 355 -19.14 -28.78 -5.25
C SER A 355 -17.94 -28.71 -6.19
N THR A 356 -17.34 -27.53 -6.38
CA THR A 356 -16.25 -27.28 -7.32
C THR A 356 -14.86 -27.47 -6.67
N LYS A 357 -14.54 -28.72 -6.29
CA LYS A 357 -13.32 -29.06 -5.52
C LYS A 357 -12.03 -28.53 -6.14
N TYR A 358 -11.86 -28.63 -7.45
CA TYR A 358 -10.66 -28.15 -8.15
C TYR A 358 -10.52 -26.63 -8.05
N LEU A 359 -11.57 -25.89 -8.35
CA LEU A 359 -11.58 -24.43 -8.22
C LEU A 359 -11.34 -24.00 -6.78
N HIS A 360 -11.93 -24.71 -5.82
CA HIS A 360 -11.73 -24.44 -4.40
C HIS A 360 -10.25 -24.61 -4.00
N GLN A 361 -9.60 -25.68 -4.44
CA GLN A 361 -8.17 -25.88 -4.20
C GLN A 361 -7.33 -24.75 -4.80
N GLN A 362 -7.62 -24.31 -6.03
CA GLN A 362 -6.94 -23.17 -6.64
C GLN A 362 -7.08 -21.90 -5.79
N LYS A 363 -8.29 -21.62 -5.28
CA LYS A 363 -8.54 -20.47 -4.40
C LYS A 363 -7.79 -20.60 -3.06
N MET A 364 -7.72 -21.77 -2.49
CA MET A 364 -6.91 -22.03 -1.28
C MET A 364 -5.42 -21.77 -1.51
N TYR A 365 -4.88 -22.16 -2.66
CA TYR A 365 -3.49 -21.83 -3.02
C TYR A 365 -3.29 -20.33 -3.25
N ALA A 366 -4.25 -19.65 -3.87
CA ALA A 366 -4.19 -18.20 -4.06
C ALA A 366 -4.12 -17.42 -2.73
N CYS A 367 -4.73 -17.94 -1.67
CA CYS A 367 -4.65 -17.37 -0.33
C CYS A 367 -3.20 -17.23 0.20
N ASN A 368 -2.26 -18.10 -0.24
CA ASN A 368 -0.86 -18.00 0.19
C ASN A 368 -0.19 -16.67 -0.22
N GLN A 369 -0.66 -16.04 -1.29
CA GLN A 369 -0.14 -14.75 -1.74
C GLN A 369 -0.43 -13.63 -0.72
N VAL A 370 -1.55 -13.72 0.00
CA VAL A 370 -1.97 -12.73 1.00
C VAL A 370 -0.98 -12.66 2.17
N LYS A 371 -0.46 -13.81 2.61
CA LYS A 371 0.44 -13.90 3.77
C LYS A 371 1.72 -13.11 3.58
N GLN A 372 2.24 -13.08 2.35
CA GLN A 372 3.53 -12.48 2.05
C GLN A 372 3.52 -10.95 2.12
N ILE A 373 2.36 -10.34 1.88
CA ILE A 373 2.25 -8.88 1.74
C ILE A 373 1.35 -8.21 2.77
N CYS A 374 0.45 -8.95 3.41
CA CYS A 374 -0.52 -8.39 4.35
C CYS A 374 -0.09 -8.47 5.81
N GLY A 375 1.18 -8.76 6.12
CA GLY A 375 1.70 -8.73 7.48
C GLY A 375 1.72 -7.30 8.04
N TRP A 376 1.56 -7.16 9.36
CA TRP A 376 1.66 -5.86 10.04
C TRP A 376 3.06 -5.25 9.96
N ASP A 377 4.11 -6.04 9.77
CA ASP A 377 5.46 -5.58 9.47
C ASP A 377 5.52 -4.80 8.15
N SER A 378 4.83 -5.31 7.11
CA SER A 378 4.70 -4.64 5.83
C SER A 378 3.92 -3.32 5.95
N VAL A 379 2.80 -3.34 6.68
CA VAL A 379 1.98 -2.13 6.93
C VAL A 379 2.79 -1.08 7.69
N ALA A 380 3.49 -1.49 8.76
CA ALA A 380 4.30 -0.58 9.57
C ALA A 380 5.45 0.06 8.77
N LEU A 381 6.06 -0.70 7.86
CA LEU A 381 7.12 -0.17 7.01
C LEU A 381 6.59 0.88 6.03
N GLN A 382 5.39 0.67 5.47
CA GLN A 382 4.70 1.66 4.65
C GLN A 382 4.35 2.91 5.45
N TRP A 383 3.86 2.76 6.70
CA TRP A 383 3.63 3.87 7.61
C TRP A 383 4.92 4.64 7.92
N LYS A 384 6.02 3.92 8.18
CA LYS A 384 7.33 4.55 8.42
C LYS A 384 7.75 5.41 7.24
N GLN A 385 7.61 4.92 6.02
CA GLN A 385 7.91 5.69 4.82
C GLN A 385 7.08 6.97 4.76
N HIS A 386 5.75 6.85 4.92
CA HIS A 386 4.84 7.98 4.85
C HIS A 386 5.14 9.02 5.93
N LEU A 387 5.25 8.60 7.19
CA LEU A 387 5.56 9.49 8.32
C LEU A 387 6.94 10.16 8.18
N TYR A 388 7.92 9.46 7.64
CA TYR A 388 9.25 10.02 7.38
C TYR A 388 9.16 11.11 6.30
N ASN A 389 8.46 10.85 5.20
CA ASN A 389 8.25 11.83 4.13
C ASN A 389 7.58 13.11 4.67
N LYS A 390 6.53 12.98 5.48
CA LYS A 390 5.80 14.12 6.07
C LYS A 390 6.60 14.90 7.13
N THR A 391 7.62 14.29 7.71
CA THR A 391 8.48 14.90 8.73
C THR A 391 9.90 15.23 8.23
N GLY A 392 10.13 15.19 6.92
CA GLY A 392 11.42 15.50 6.29
C GLY A 392 12.53 14.50 6.58
N ARG A 393 12.18 13.25 6.86
CA ARG A 393 13.12 12.15 7.14
C ARG A 393 13.15 11.17 5.98
N PHE A 394 14.23 10.39 5.87
CA PHE A 394 14.41 9.41 4.79
C PHE A 394 14.55 8.01 5.34
N LEU A 395 13.99 7.03 4.61
CA LEU A 395 14.21 5.62 4.89
C LEU A 395 15.66 5.23 4.53
N PRO A 396 16.28 4.32 5.32
CA PRO A 396 17.43 3.58 4.83
C PRO A 396 17.10 2.85 3.53
N LEU A 397 18.06 2.78 2.59
CA LEU A 397 17.85 2.19 1.27
C LEU A 397 17.27 0.76 1.33
N SER A 398 17.74 -0.05 2.27
CA SER A 398 17.25 -1.42 2.46
C SER A 398 15.76 -1.48 2.83
N GLU A 399 15.27 -0.52 3.62
CA GLU A 399 13.86 -0.40 3.98
C GLU A 399 13.05 0.17 2.82
N TYR A 400 13.56 1.17 2.11
CA TYR A 400 12.93 1.72 0.92
C TYR A 400 12.67 0.64 -0.14
N LYS A 401 13.67 -0.19 -0.45
CA LYS A 401 13.52 -1.31 -1.39
C LYS A 401 12.44 -2.30 -0.94
N LYS A 402 12.36 -2.59 0.35
CA LYS A 402 11.30 -3.46 0.89
C LYS A 402 9.92 -2.84 0.68
N VAL A 403 9.76 -1.54 0.92
CA VAL A 403 8.50 -0.84 0.68
C VAL A 403 8.12 -0.87 -0.80
N GLN A 404 9.06 -0.65 -1.71
CA GLN A 404 8.80 -0.74 -3.15
C GLN A 404 8.35 -2.15 -3.55
N GLN A 405 8.99 -3.19 -3.02
CA GLN A 405 8.57 -4.56 -3.27
C GLN A 405 7.16 -4.83 -2.71
N ILE A 406 6.89 -4.40 -1.48
CA ILE A 406 5.55 -4.54 -0.87
C ILE A 406 4.50 -3.83 -1.73
N ASN A 407 4.77 -2.61 -2.18
CA ASN A 407 3.84 -1.85 -3.02
C ASN A 407 3.60 -2.53 -4.36
N HIS A 408 4.65 -3.08 -4.98
CA HIS A 408 4.54 -3.86 -6.22
C HIS A 408 3.65 -5.10 -6.01
N ASP A 409 3.90 -5.87 -4.97
CA ASP A 409 3.16 -7.09 -4.65
C ASP A 409 1.70 -6.79 -4.28
N CYS A 410 1.45 -5.69 -3.55
CA CYS A 410 0.10 -5.20 -3.28
C CYS A 410 -0.65 -4.87 -4.58
N ARG A 411 -0.02 -4.16 -5.52
CA ARG A 411 -0.64 -3.86 -6.84
C ARG A 411 -1.00 -5.12 -7.59
N LYS A 412 -0.10 -6.10 -7.62
CA LYS A 412 -0.33 -7.37 -8.31
C LYS A 412 -1.50 -8.16 -7.73
N ILE A 413 -1.66 -8.16 -6.41
CA ILE A 413 -2.66 -8.99 -5.71
C ILE A 413 -4.00 -8.27 -5.59
N PHE A 414 -4.00 -6.99 -5.25
CA PHE A 414 -5.22 -6.20 -5.07
C PHE A 414 -5.65 -5.43 -6.33
N GLY A 415 -4.85 -5.49 -7.41
CA GLY A 415 -5.17 -4.88 -8.70
C GLY A 415 -5.18 -3.35 -8.70
N ARG A 416 -4.72 -2.69 -7.62
CA ARG A 416 -4.79 -1.23 -7.43
C ARG A 416 -3.58 -0.68 -6.67
N ARG A 417 -3.36 0.63 -6.78
CA ARG A 417 -2.34 1.36 -6.02
C ARG A 417 -2.83 1.57 -4.59
N PHE A 418 -2.22 0.90 -3.62
CA PHE A 418 -2.45 1.18 -2.19
C PHE A 418 -1.73 2.43 -1.68
N TYR A 419 -0.88 3.05 -2.49
CA TYR A 419 -0.16 4.27 -2.14
C TYR A 419 0.05 5.14 -3.38
N ASN A 420 -0.25 6.42 -3.25
CA ASN A 420 0.20 7.43 -4.20
C ASN A 420 1.72 7.58 -4.04
N LEU A 421 2.48 7.08 -5.02
CA LEU A 421 3.93 7.28 -5.10
C LEU A 421 4.31 8.73 -5.52
N GLU A 422 3.30 9.59 -5.73
CA GLU A 422 3.50 10.95 -6.26
C GLU A 422 4.11 11.93 -5.25
N GLU A 423 4.28 11.55 -3.98
CA GLU A 423 4.76 12.47 -2.95
C GLU A 423 6.12 12.11 -2.33
N LEU A 424 7.06 11.59 -3.10
CA LEU A 424 8.47 11.65 -2.71
C LEU A 424 9.02 13.02 -3.12
N GLN A 425 8.61 14.08 -2.44
CA GLN A 425 9.32 15.35 -2.57
C GLN A 425 10.62 15.29 -1.75
N PRO A 426 11.78 15.58 -2.36
CA PRO A 426 13.02 15.73 -1.60
C PRO A 426 12.97 16.96 -0.73
N PRO A 427 13.77 17.03 0.34
CA PRO A 427 14.00 18.32 0.99
C PRO A 427 14.54 19.29 -0.06
N GLN A 428 13.99 20.48 -0.12
CA GLN A 428 14.26 21.53 -1.11
C GLN A 428 15.74 21.96 -1.24
N ASN A 429 16.67 21.37 -0.48
CA ASN A 429 18.05 21.85 -0.33
C ASN A 429 19.16 20.92 -0.86
N SER A 430 18.88 19.83 -1.60
CA SER A 430 19.94 19.00 -2.18
C SER A 430 19.60 18.41 -3.54
N GLN A 431 19.49 19.27 -4.53
CA GLN A 431 19.39 18.84 -5.92
C GLN A 431 20.75 18.34 -6.40
N GLN A 432 20.88 17.03 -6.68
CA GLN A 432 22.05 16.46 -7.31
C GLN A 432 22.05 16.84 -8.79
N ARG A 433 23.27 17.03 -9.36
CA ARG A 433 23.35 17.38 -10.77
C ARG A 433 22.96 16.21 -11.67
N ILE A 434 21.96 16.43 -12.53
CA ILE A 434 21.53 15.49 -13.57
C ILE A 434 22.10 15.98 -14.91
N VAL A 435 22.76 15.07 -15.65
CA VAL A 435 23.27 15.37 -16.99
C VAL A 435 22.56 14.45 -17.98
N VAL A 436 21.71 15.05 -18.81
CA VAL A 436 21.05 14.36 -19.92
C VAL A 436 21.98 14.38 -21.12
N ILE A 437 22.29 13.19 -21.66
CA ILE A 437 23.19 13.04 -22.81
C ILE A 437 22.41 12.48 -23.99
N THR A 438 22.39 13.26 -25.07
CA THR A 438 21.62 12.97 -26.28
C THR A 438 22.53 12.92 -27.51
N PRO A 439 23.08 11.75 -27.87
CA PRO A 439 23.68 11.60 -29.19
C PRO A 439 22.60 11.66 -30.27
N THR A 440 22.86 12.39 -31.34
CA THR A 440 21.87 12.55 -32.42
C THR A 440 22.54 12.55 -33.79
N TYR A 441 21.94 11.89 -34.76
CA TYR A 441 22.34 11.86 -36.15
C TYR A 441 21.14 11.76 -37.08
N ASN A 442 20.90 12.79 -37.91
CA ASN A 442 19.79 12.88 -38.85
C ASN A 442 18.40 12.70 -38.18
N SER A 443 18.16 13.45 -37.10
CA SER A 443 16.95 13.38 -36.28
C SER A 443 16.07 14.64 -36.39
N GLU A 444 16.09 15.34 -37.53
CA GLU A 444 15.35 16.61 -37.73
C GLU A 444 13.87 16.55 -37.34
N LYS A 445 13.25 15.37 -37.45
CA LYS A 445 11.82 15.14 -37.16
C LYS A 445 11.51 15.00 -35.67
N TYR A 446 12.50 14.68 -34.85
CA TYR A 446 12.27 14.24 -33.47
C TYR A 446 12.99 15.09 -32.44
N ILE A 447 14.16 15.65 -32.80
CA ILE A 447 15.08 16.31 -31.86
C ILE A 447 14.44 17.53 -31.16
N GLU A 448 13.53 18.26 -31.80
CA GLU A 448 12.78 19.36 -31.17
C GLU A 448 11.98 18.84 -29.99
N LYS A 449 11.24 17.75 -30.15
CA LYS A 449 10.43 17.13 -29.09
C LYS A 449 11.29 16.56 -27.97
N CYS A 450 12.45 15.99 -28.30
CA CYS A 450 13.44 15.56 -27.33
C CYS A 450 13.88 16.74 -26.43
N ILE A 451 14.30 17.85 -27.04
CA ILE A 451 14.74 19.06 -26.32
C ILE A 451 13.62 19.60 -25.42
N GLU A 452 12.42 19.74 -25.95
CA GLU A 452 11.26 20.25 -25.20
C GLU A 452 10.93 19.38 -23.98
N SER A 453 10.98 18.04 -24.12
CA SER A 453 10.67 17.10 -23.04
C SER A 453 11.65 17.18 -21.87
N VAL A 454 12.92 17.51 -22.15
CA VAL A 454 13.95 17.75 -21.14
C VAL A 454 13.81 19.16 -20.55
N TYR A 455 13.54 20.16 -21.37
CA TYR A 455 13.42 21.55 -20.91
C TYR A 455 12.20 21.80 -20.02
N GLN A 456 11.13 21.01 -20.19
CA GLN A 456 9.91 21.10 -19.38
C GLN A 456 10.06 20.56 -17.96
N GLN A 457 11.22 20.01 -17.60
CA GLN A 457 11.44 19.47 -16.26
C GLN A 457 11.56 20.59 -15.22
N ASP A 458 10.76 20.50 -14.16
CA ASP A 458 10.80 21.40 -13.00
C ASP A 458 11.97 21.03 -12.08
N TYR A 459 13.20 21.30 -12.54
CA TYR A 459 14.43 20.95 -11.83
C TYR A 459 15.54 21.97 -12.17
N GLU A 460 16.21 22.52 -11.18
CA GLU A 460 17.20 23.57 -11.44
C GLU A 460 18.58 23.04 -11.77
N ASN A 461 19.05 21.99 -11.10
CA ASN A 461 20.44 21.51 -11.21
C ASN A 461 20.60 20.43 -12.29
N TYR A 462 20.29 20.76 -13.54
CA TYR A 462 20.54 19.85 -14.65
C TYR A 462 21.26 20.54 -15.82
N GLU A 463 21.88 19.73 -16.68
CA GLU A 463 22.42 20.14 -17.96
C GLU A 463 21.99 19.12 -19.02
N HIS A 464 21.59 19.60 -20.20
CA HIS A 464 21.29 18.77 -21.37
C HIS A 464 22.43 18.93 -22.38
N ILE A 465 23.17 17.84 -22.68
CA ILE A 465 24.26 17.84 -23.64
C ILE A 465 23.81 17.09 -24.89
N ILE A 466 23.65 17.82 -25.99
CA ILE A 466 23.32 17.23 -27.29
C ILE A 466 24.60 17.13 -28.12
N ILE A 467 24.85 15.94 -28.66
CA ILE A 467 25.98 15.66 -29.53
C ILE A 467 25.45 15.44 -30.95
N ASN A 468 25.56 16.44 -31.78
CA ASN A 468 25.27 16.32 -33.21
C ASN A 468 26.41 15.59 -33.91
N ASP A 469 26.19 14.35 -34.27
CA ASP A 469 27.20 13.45 -34.82
C ASP A 469 27.38 13.62 -36.34
N CYS A 470 27.62 14.87 -36.79
CA CYS A 470 27.80 15.24 -38.19
C CYS A 470 26.54 14.97 -39.04
N SER A 471 25.36 15.39 -38.54
CA SER A 471 24.11 15.27 -39.31
C SER A 471 24.14 16.00 -40.63
N THR A 472 23.49 15.45 -41.64
CA THR A 472 23.43 15.96 -43.01
C THR A 472 22.05 16.53 -43.38
N ASP A 473 21.06 16.37 -42.50
CA ASP A 473 19.73 16.95 -42.60
C ASP A 473 19.63 18.28 -41.82
N GLN A 474 18.41 18.73 -41.47
CA GLN A 474 18.19 19.98 -40.74
C GLN A 474 18.36 19.83 -39.21
N THR A 475 18.86 18.70 -38.69
CA THR A 475 19.03 18.48 -37.25
C THR A 475 19.80 19.61 -36.57
N ALA A 476 20.93 20.07 -37.15
CA ALA A 476 21.71 21.14 -36.57
C ALA A 476 20.95 22.46 -36.45
N GLN A 477 20.16 22.82 -37.46
CA GLN A 477 19.33 24.03 -37.48
C GLN A 477 18.21 23.96 -36.42
N VAL A 478 17.58 22.79 -36.27
CA VAL A 478 16.54 22.56 -35.27
C VAL A 478 17.10 22.69 -33.85
N ILE A 479 18.30 22.10 -33.59
CA ILE A 479 18.95 22.22 -32.27
C ILE A 479 19.27 23.68 -31.96
N GLU A 480 19.88 24.43 -32.91
CA GLU A 480 20.26 25.82 -32.66
C GLU A 480 19.02 26.73 -32.46
N LYS A 481 17.90 26.47 -33.15
CA LYS A 481 16.63 27.17 -32.95
C LYS A 481 16.07 27.00 -31.55
N ASN A 482 16.28 25.83 -30.93
CA ASN A 482 15.74 25.47 -29.61
C ASN A 482 16.78 25.64 -28.48
N LYS A 483 17.83 26.42 -28.70
CA LYS A 483 18.88 26.66 -27.73
C LYS A 483 18.40 27.45 -26.51
N HIS A 484 18.78 27.02 -25.34
CA HIS A 484 18.49 27.64 -24.05
C HIS A 484 19.66 27.49 -23.07
N ASP A 485 19.60 28.10 -21.91
CA ASP A 485 20.70 28.19 -20.93
C ASP A 485 21.17 26.84 -20.35
N LYS A 486 20.29 25.84 -20.31
CA LYS A 486 20.61 24.47 -19.83
C LYS A 486 21.11 23.54 -20.94
N LEU A 487 21.13 23.99 -22.19
CA LEU A 487 21.51 23.19 -23.35
C LEU A 487 22.95 23.46 -23.80
N ARG A 488 23.79 22.43 -23.75
CA ARG A 488 25.11 22.42 -24.35
C ARG A 488 25.08 21.65 -25.68
N ILE A 489 25.64 22.23 -26.71
CA ILE A 489 25.70 21.62 -28.04
C ILE A 489 27.15 21.27 -28.39
N ILE A 490 27.38 20.01 -28.77
CA ILE A 490 28.66 19.51 -29.31
C ILE A 490 28.40 19.07 -30.75
N THR A 491 29.20 19.51 -31.69
CA THR A 491 29.08 19.09 -33.09
C THR A 491 30.37 18.39 -33.54
N ASN A 492 30.25 17.17 -33.98
CA ASN A 492 31.35 16.39 -34.53
C ASN A 492 31.62 16.78 -35.99
N ASN A 493 32.88 16.72 -36.37
CA ASN A 493 33.29 16.94 -37.77
C ASN A 493 33.20 15.69 -38.66
N LYS A 494 32.92 14.53 -38.07
CA LYS A 494 32.62 13.25 -38.73
C LYS A 494 31.73 12.41 -37.84
N ASN A 495 30.94 11.50 -38.41
CA ASN A 495 30.13 10.57 -37.65
C ASN A 495 31.01 9.58 -36.87
N ARG A 496 30.91 9.60 -35.53
CA ARG A 496 31.71 8.77 -34.62
C ARG A 496 30.90 7.62 -34.00
N GLY A 497 29.58 7.68 -34.09
CA GLY A 497 28.64 6.71 -33.52
C GLY A 497 28.23 7.03 -32.09
N ALA A 498 27.06 6.57 -31.70
CA ALA A 498 26.43 6.89 -30.42
C ALA A 498 27.30 6.47 -29.21
N VAL A 499 27.90 5.30 -29.23
CA VAL A 499 28.76 4.80 -28.13
C VAL A 499 29.90 5.75 -27.84
N TYR A 500 30.65 6.13 -28.90
CA TYR A 500 31.76 7.08 -28.76
C TYR A 500 31.24 8.38 -28.12
N ASN A 501 30.16 8.90 -28.65
CA ASN A 501 29.59 10.18 -28.21
C ASN A 501 29.14 10.13 -26.75
N GLN A 502 28.45 9.07 -26.31
CA GLN A 502 28.04 8.87 -24.92
C GLN A 502 29.28 8.75 -24.01
N VAL A 503 30.18 7.83 -24.29
CA VAL A 503 31.35 7.54 -23.42
C VAL A 503 32.30 8.76 -23.33
N TYR A 504 32.63 9.36 -24.47
CA TYR A 504 33.52 10.53 -24.51
C TYR A 504 32.91 11.71 -23.75
N THR A 505 31.63 11.99 -23.98
CA THR A 505 30.94 13.11 -23.32
C THR A 505 30.86 12.91 -21.80
N ILE A 506 30.57 11.70 -21.32
CA ILE A 506 30.53 11.41 -19.90
C ILE A 506 31.91 11.59 -19.26
N LYS A 507 32.94 11.03 -19.89
CA LYS A 507 34.32 11.10 -19.35
C LYS A 507 34.89 12.54 -19.34
N GLU A 508 34.53 13.34 -20.32
CA GLU A 508 35.11 14.69 -20.51
C GLU A 508 34.32 15.79 -19.76
N TYR A 509 32.95 15.67 -19.69
CA TYR A 509 32.11 16.78 -19.24
C TYR A 509 31.34 16.49 -17.94
N CYS A 510 31.37 15.26 -17.42
CA CYS A 510 30.61 14.89 -16.23
C CYS A 510 31.50 14.62 -15.02
N ASN A 511 31.07 15.06 -13.85
CA ASN A 511 31.73 14.75 -12.59
C ASN A 511 31.33 13.34 -12.09
N SER A 512 32.18 12.72 -11.30
CA SER A 512 31.97 11.34 -10.81
C SER A 512 30.61 11.11 -10.11
N GLN A 513 30.07 12.14 -9.48
CA GLN A 513 28.80 12.05 -8.75
C GLN A 513 27.58 12.48 -9.57
N ASP A 514 27.76 12.95 -10.79
CA ASP A 514 26.64 13.34 -11.65
C ASP A 514 25.76 12.12 -11.96
N ILE A 515 24.45 12.35 -12.00
CA ILE A 515 23.48 11.37 -12.47
C ILE A 515 23.39 11.50 -13.98
N ILE A 516 23.89 10.52 -14.70
CA ILE A 516 23.79 10.46 -16.16
C ILE A 516 22.44 9.89 -16.56
N MET A 517 21.81 10.53 -17.53
CA MET A 517 20.55 10.12 -18.13
C MET A 517 20.74 10.04 -19.64
N LEU A 518 20.60 8.84 -20.22
CA LEU A 518 20.78 8.63 -21.66
C LEU A 518 19.43 8.71 -22.36
N VAL A 519 19.29 9.64 -23.29
CA VAL A 519 18.10 9.83 -24.13
C VAL A 519 18.56 9.99 -25.58
N ASP A 520 18.16 9.11 -26.47
CA ASP A 520 18.56 9.19 -27.87
C ASP A 520 17.82 10.34 -28.59
N GLY A 521 18.40 10.88 -29.68
CA GLY A 521 17.88 12.09 -30.33
C GLY A 521 16.54 11.92 -31.06
N ASP A 522 16.08 10.68 -31.20
CA ASP A 522 14.78 10.29 -31.73
C ASP A 522 13.79 9.83 -30.65
N ASP A 523 14.20 9.88 -29.37
CA ASP A 523 13.40 9.61 -28.20
C ASP A 523 13.07 10.90 -27.42
N TRP A 524 12.08 10.85 -26.54
CA TRP A 524 11.74 11.93 -25.62
C TRP A 524 11.21 11.39 -24.29
N LEU A 525 11.32 12.22 -23.24
CA LEU A 525 10.84 11.90 -21.91
C LEU A 525 9.31 11.94 -21.87
N VAL A 526 8.74 11.14 -20.96
CA VAL A 526 7.31 11.22 -20.64
C VAL A 526 6.94 12.63 -20.18
N ASN A 527 5.69 13.04 -20.46
CA ASN A 527 5.17 14.35 -20.05
C ASN A 527 4.89 14.38 -18.53
N ASP A 528 5.98 14.41 -17.75
CA ASP A 528 5.99 14.49 -16.29
C ASP A 528 7.08 15.48 -15.86
N PRO A 529 6.73 16.73 -15.52
CA PRO A 529 7.70 17.74 -15.10
C PRO A 529 8.48 17.39 -13.83
N GLN A 530 8.00 16.43 -13.02
CA GLN A 530 8.63 15.97 -11.79
C GLN A 530 9.57 14.78 -11.97
N LEU A 531 9.80 14.35 -13.19
CA LEU A 531 10.61 13.16 -13.47
C LEU A 531 12.03 13.26 -12.88
N PHE A 532 12.69 14.41 -13.02
CA PHE A 532 14.05 14.61 -12.48
C PHE A 532 14.06 14.60 -10.95
N HIS A 533 13.04 15.12 -10.30
CA HIS A 533 12.89 15.00 -8.85
C HIS A 533 12.74 13.53 -8.41
N LYS A 534 12.02 12.71 -9.17
CA LYS A 534 11.89 11.27 -8.89
C LYS A 534 13.24 10.56 -8.94
N PHE A 535 14.05 10.85 -9.97
CA PHE A 535 15.42 10.30 -10.05
C PHE A 535 16.33 10.84 -8.96
N ASN A 536 16.33 12.14 -8.70
CA ASN A 536 17.09 12.74 -7.60
C ASN A 536 16.82 12.01 -6.28
N ASN A 537 15.55 11.70 -5.99
CA ASN A 537 15.14 10.97 -4.80
C ASN A 537 15.67 9.54 -4.77
N MET A 538 15.60 8.82 -5.90
CA MET A 538 16.11 7.45 -5.99
C MET A 538 17.61 7.43 -5.69
N TYR A 539 18.38 8.38 -6.26
CA TYR A 539 19.81 8.49 -6.05
C TYR A 539 20.19 8.98 -4.65
N HIS A 540 19.38 9.83 -4.07
CA HIS A 540 19.53 10.24 -2.65
C HIS A 540 19.32 9.06 -1.70
N ASN A 541 18.41 8.16 -2.07
CA ASN A 541 18.11 6.93 -1.33
C ASN A 541 19.04 5.76 -1.68
N GLY A 542 20.17 6.03 -2.37
CA GLY A 542 21.26 5.07 -2.62
C GLY A 542 21.12 4.25 -3.88
N ALA A 543 20.23 4.61 -4.82
CA ALA A 543 20.35 4.11 -6.17
C ALA A 543 21.64 4.62 -6.79
N GLU A 544 22.32 3.76 -7.53
CA GLU A 544 23.55 4.09 -8.26
C GLU A 544 23.40 3.77 -9.74
N PHE A 545 22.40 2.94 -10.07
CA PHE A 545 21.98 2.60 -11.42
C PHE A 545 20.49 2.35 -11.46
N THR A 546 19.78 2.95 -12.45
CA THR A 546 18.37 2.65 -12.69
C THR A 546 18.10 2.30 -14.15
N TYR A 547 17.05 1.56 -14.38
CA TYR A 547 16.49 1.30 -15.71
C TYR A 547 14.97 1.21 -15.63
N GLY A 548 14.30 1.69 -16.66
CA GLY A 548 12.85 1.88 -16.66
C GLY A 548 12.14 1.27 -17.87
N SER A 549 10.89 1.64 -18.01
CA SER A 549 9.99 1.26 -19.12
C SER A 549 10.00 2.32 -20.22
N MET A 550 9.53 1.96 -21.41
CA MET A 550 9.31 2.89 -22.51
C MET A 550 8.03 2.56 -23.28
N TRP A 551 7.52 3.54 -23.99
CA TRP A 551 6.44 3.32 -24.96
C TRP A 551 7.04 3.26 -26.37
N SER A 552 6.92 2.10 -27.04
CA SER A 552 7.29 1.98 -28.45
C SER A 552 6.22 2.61 -29.33
N LEU A 553 6.51 3.72 -30.01
CA LEU A 553 5.59 4.33 -30.95
C LEU A 553 5.45 3.55 -32.26
N VAL A 554 6.47 2.78 -32.61
CA VAL A 554 6.45 1.96 -33.83
C VAL A 554 5.47 0.81 -33.68
N ASP A 555 5.51 0.14 -32.53
CA ASP A 555 4.63 -1.01 -32.24
C ASP A 555 3.37 -0.59 -31.50
N ASN A 556 3.29 0.65 -31.02
CA ASN A 556 2.23 1.22 -30.19
C ASN A 556 1.94 0.38 -28.93
N ILE A 557 2.99 -0.07 -28.25
CA ILE A 557 2.90 -0.88 -27.03
C ILE A 557 3.85 -0.36 -25.93
N PRO A 558 3.51 -0.53 -24.66
CA PRO A 558 4.43 -0.32 -23.57
C PRO A 558 5.41 -1.49 -23.46
N LEU A 559 6.70 -1.19 -23.37
CA LEU A 559 7.75 -2.12 -23.04
C LEU A 559 8.07 -1.95 -21.54
N ILE A 560 7.53 -2.84 -20.72
CA ILE A 560 7.63 -2.74 -19.25
C ILE A 560 8.90 -3.38 -18.75
N ALA A 561 9.75 -2.61 -18.08
CA ALA A 561 10.97 -3.09 -17.46
C ALA A 561 10.68 -4.16 -16.40
N GLN A 562 11.52 -5.20 -16.38
CA GLN A 562 11.42 -6.30 -15.42
C GLN A 562 12.64 -6.29 -14.49
N PRO A 563 12.46 -6.50 -13.18
CA PRO A 563 13.58 -6.61 -12.27
C PRO A 563 14.40 -7.87 -12.55
N TYR A 564 15.72 -7.75 -12.52
CA TYR A 564 16.59 -8.92 -12.55
C TYR A 564 16.36 -9.81 -11.32
N PRO A 565 16.35 -11.14 -11.48
CA PRO A 565 16.29 -12.06 -10.35
C PRO A 565 17.40 -11.78 -9.32
N PRO A 566 17.13 -11.98 -8.02
CA PRO A 566 18.11 -11.70 -6.97
C PRO A 566 19.44 -12.41 -7.13
N ASP A 567 19.44 -13.67 -7.55
CA ASP A 567 20.65 -14.47 -7.80
C ASP A 567 21.47 -13.95 -8.97
N ILE A 568 20.83 -13.48 -10.03
CA ILE A 568 21.50 -12.84 -11.20
C ILE A 568 22.15 -11.52 -10.78
N LYS A 569 21.45 -10.73 -9.96
CA LYS A 569 21.99 -9.48 -9.42
C LYS A 569 23.21 -9.74 -8.53
N GLN A 570 23.11 -10.65 -7.58
CA GLN A 570 24.18 -10.98 -6.64
C GLN A 570 25.45 -11.51 -7.35
N LYS A 571 25.26 -12.31 -8.39
CA LYS A 571 26.37 -12.84 -9.21
C LYS A 571 26.84 -11.88 -10.30
N LYS A 572 26.17 -10.75 -10.48
CA LYS A 572 26.40 -9.76 -11.55
C LYS A 572 26.36 -10.38 -12.96
N GLN A 573 25.53 -11.40 -13.15
CA GLN A 573 25.41 -12.14 -14.41
C GLN A 573 24.40 -11.51 -15.37
N TYR A 574 24.36 -10.19 -15.43
CA TYR A 574 23.38 -9.43 -16.21
C TYR A 574 23.41 -9.77 -17.70
N ARG A 575 24.60 -9.93 -18.33
CA ARG A 575 24.74 -10.27 -19.74
C ARG A 575 24.26 -11.66 -20.11
N GLN A 576 24.27 -12.58 -19.16
CA GLN A 576 23.93 -14.00 -19.38
C GLN A 576 22.44 -14.27 -19.20
N TYR A 577 21.73 -13.39 -18.51
CA TYR A 577 20.33 -13.55 -18.24
C TYR A 577 19.48 -13.13 -19.44
N LYS A 578 18.70 -14.07 -19.95
CA LYS A 578 17.75 -13.82 -21.05
C LYS A 578 16.35 -13.70 -20.50
N PHE A 579 15.76 -12.54 -20.67
CA PHE A 579 14.35 -12.35 -20.41
C PHE A 579 13.52 -12.96 -21.55
N ASN A 580 12.47 -13.66 -21.22
CA ASN A 580 11.52 -14.15 -22.23
C ASN A 580 10.82 -12.95 -22.87
N TRP A 581 11.11 -12.66 -24.12
CA TRP A 581 10.45 -11.69 -25.02
C TRP A 581 10.77 -10.20 -24.86
N ASN A 582 11.16 -9.71 -23.68
CA ASN A 582 11.44 -8.29 -23.50
C ASN A 582 12.86 -8.09 -22.98
N MET A 583 13.55 -7.13 -23.55
CA MET A 583 14.80 -6.68 -22.98
C MET A 583 14.52 -6.13 -21.58
N PRO A 584 15.28 -6.53 -20.55
CA PRO A 584 15.05 -6.09 -19.17
C PRO A 584 15.29 -4.59 -18.98
N TYR A 585 15.99 -4.01 -19.93
CA TYR A 585 16.47 -2.64 -19.94
C TYR A 585 15.88 -1.94 -21.15
N THR A 586 14.76 -1.35 -20.92
CA THR A 586 14.21 -0.33 -21.81
C THR A 586 14.72 1.05 -21.35
N HIS A 587 14.40 2.10 -22.02
CA HIS A 587 14.63 3.46 -21.57
C HIS A 587 13.69 3.78 -20.38
N LEU A 588 13.99 4.59 -19.41
CA LEU A 588 15.13 5.47 -19.30
C LEU A 588 16.25 4.80 -18.49
N ARG A 589 17.50 4.94 -18.91
CA ARG A 589 18.67 4.40 -18.20
C ARG A 589 19.39 5.54 -17.51
N THR A 590 19.64 5.40 -16.22
CA THR A 590 20.43 6.38 -15.49
C THR A 590 21.48 5.70 -14.59
N PHE A 591 22.61 6.36 -14.36
CA PHE A 591 23.69 5.86 -13.51
C PHE A 591 24.63 6.98 -13.06
N ARG A 592 25.43 6.72 -12.00
CA ARG A 592 26.50 7.63 -11.61
C ARG A 592 27.66 7.58 -12.62
N ALA A 593 28.12 8.75 -13.06
CA ALA A 593 29.21 8.88 -14.02
C ALA A 593 30.48 8.12 -13.59
N LYS A 594 30.77 8.04 -12.29
CA LYS A 594 31.94 7.32 -11.73
C LYS A 594 32.08 5.89 -12.23
N TYR A 595 30.99 5.21 -12.54
CA TYR A 595 31.04 3.83 -13.00
C TYR A 595 31.53 3.72 -14.44
N LEU A 596 31.16 4.67 -15.29
CA LEU A 596 31.65 4.71 -16.66
C LEU A 596 33.09 5.25 -16.75
N HIS A 597 33.48 6.17 -15.86
CA HIS A 597 34.84 6.67 -15.76
C HIS A 597 35.88 5.56 -15.49
N ARG A 598 35.46 4.46 -14.85
CA ARG A 598 36.34 3.31 -14.51
C ARG A 598 36.46 2.28 -15.61
N VAL A 599 35.66 2.41 -16.67
CA VAL A 599 35.68 1.47 -17.78
C VAL A 599 36.71 1.93 -18.84
N ASP A 600 37.61 1.06 -19.19
CA ASP A 600 38.58 1.35 -20.26
C ASP A 600 37.87 1.42 -21.60
N ASP A 601 38.34 2.31 -22.48
CA ASP A 601 37.74 2.55 -23.79
C ASP A 601 37.70 1.30 -24.67
N GLU A 602 38.65 0.40 -24.49
CA GLU A 602 38.73 -0.90 -25.21
C GLU A 602 37.43 -1.74 -25.00
N ASN A 603 36.77 -1.60 -23.87
CA ASN A 603 35.51 -2.29 -23.61
C ASN A 603 34.33 -1.80 -24.48
N PHE A 604 34.49 -0.67 -25.15
CA PHE A 604 33.55 -0.09 -26.10
C PHE A 604 33.98 -0.23 -27.55
N MET A 605 35.07 -0.98 -27.80
CA MET A 605 35.63 -1.18 -29.11
C MET A 605 35.49 -2.64 -29.57
N ARG A 606 35.44 -2.82 -30.88
CA ARG A 606 35.54 -4.11 -31.54
C ARG A 606 36.56 -3.98 -32.69
N ASP A 607 37.54 -4.85 -32.71
CA ASP A 607 38.63 -4.83 -33.70
C ASP A 607 39.34 -3.45 -33.74
N GLY A 608 39.54 -2.81 -32.57
CA GLY A 608 40.19 -1.51 -32.44
C GLY A 608 39.36 -0.31 -32.91
N GLN A 609 38.08 -0.51 -33.23
CA GLN A 609 37.14 0.54 -33.62
C GLN A 609 35.96 0.64 -32.66
N TRP A 610 35.49 1.85 -32.42
CA TRP A 610 34.28 2.08 -31.60
C TRP A 610 33.08 1.34 -32.19
N MET A 611 32.33 0.66 -31.30
CA MET A 611 31.12 -0.06 -31.70
C MET A 611 30.09 0.90 -32.29
N ARG A 612 29.57 0.53 -33.47
CA ARG A 612 28.52 1.31 -34.15
C ARG A 612 27.10 0.72 -34.00
N ALA A 613 27.02 -0.55 -33.60
CA ALA A 613 25.78 -1.26 -33.36
C ALA A 613 25.84 -1.99 -32.00
N GLY A 614 24.72 -2.10 -31.30
CA GLY A 614 24.64 -2.71 -29.96
C GLY A 614 25.32 -1.87 -28.88
N GLY A 615 25.49 -0.57 -29.13
CA GLY A 615 26.12 0.37 -28.22
C GLY A 615 25.41 0.51 -26.90
N ASP A 616 24.10 0.47 -26.92
CA ASP A 616 23.26 0.50 -25.71
C ASP A 616 23.63 -0.60 -24.73
N ASN A 617 23.85 -1.81 -25.25
CA ASN A 617 24.29 -2.95 -24.44
C ASN A 617 25.72 -2.76 -23.91
N ALA A 618 26.60 -2.16 -24.67
CA ALA A 618 27.98 -1.95 -24.26
C ALA A 618 28.07 -0.97 -23.08
N VAL A 619 27.37 0.18 -23.15
CA VAL A 619 27.33 1.15 -22.07
C VAL A 619 26.60 0.57 -20.87
N PHE A 620 25.45 -0.07 -21.08
CA PHE A 620 24.62 -0.64 -20.03
C PHE A 620 25.36 -1.70 -19.21
N TYR A 621 25.86 -2.76 -19.86
CA TYR A 621 26.48 -3.87 -19.14
C TYR A 621 27.81 -3.49 -18.49
N ASN A 622 28.68 -2.75 -19.19
CA ASN A 622 29.95 -2.34 -18.63
C ASN A 622 29.77 -1.42 -17.40
N THR A 623 28.61 -0.74 -17.28
CA THR A 623 28.30 0.13 -16.15
C THR A 623 27.61 -0.64 -15.02
N ILE A 624 26.53 -1.39 -15.30
CA ILE A 624 25.72 -2.06 -14.28
C ILE A 624 26.52 -3.14 -13.52
N GLU A 625 27.44 -3.83 -14.20
CA GLU A 625 28.27 -4.89 -13.61
C GLU A 625 29.25 -4.38 -12.55
N GLN A 626 29.54 -3.07 -12.53
CA GLN A 626 30.38 -2.46 -11.51
C GLN A 626 29.59 -1.98 -10.28
N VAL A 627 28.29 -1.78 -10.45
CA VAL A 627 27.41 -1.28 -9.38
C VAL A 627 27.18 -2.37 -8.34
N ASP A 628 27.04 -1.95 -7.07
CA ASP A 628 26.57 -2.84 -6.02
C ASP A 628 25.20 -3.39 -6.40
N PRO A 629 24.98 -4.72 -6.37
CA PRO A 629 23.70 -5.32 -6.71
C PRO A 629 22.51 -4.66 -6.02
N ASP A 630 22.68 -4.24 -4.76
CA ASP A 630 21.62 -3.60 -3.99
C ASP A 630 21.33 -2.16 -4.40
N SER A 631 22.25 -1.51 -5.12
CA SER A 631 22.08 -0.15 -5.65
C SER A 631 21.56 -0.10 -7.09
N VAL A 632 21.23 -1.26 -7.69
CA VAL A 632 20.59 -1.37 -9.00
C VAL A 632 19.06 -1.41 -8.82
N VAL A 633 18.35 -0.42 -9.39
CA VAL A 633 16.90 -0.25 -9.22
C VAL A 633 16.17 -0.38 -10.57
N CYS A 634 15.15 -1.21 -10.62
CA CYS A 634 14.21 -1.27 -11.74
C CYS A 634 13.06 -0.29 -11.49
N CYS A 635 12.75 0.55 -12.47
CA CYS A 635 11.73 1.59 -12.40
C CYS A 635 10.63 1.34 -13.46
N PRO A 636 9.78 0.31 -13.31
CA PRO A 636 8.79 -0.03 -14.34
C PRO A 636 7.71 1.03 -14.52
N ASP A 637 7.51 1.88 -13.52
CA ASP A 637 6.48 2.92 -13.53
C ASP A 637 6.98 4.28 -14.06
N VAL A 638 8.23 4.36 -14.46
CA VAL A 638 8.82 5.55 -15.10
C VAL A 638 8.85 5.28 -16.60
N VAL A 639 7.79 5.72 -17.29
CA VAL A 639 7.59 5.51 -18.73
C VAL A 639 7.71 6.84 -19.46
#